data_bf8e466e1e4784d2bfb7ebd2b5c618d7
#
_entry.id   bf8e466e1e4784d2bfb7ebd2b5c618d7
#
_cell.length_a   1.000
_cell.length_b   1.000
_cell.length_c   1.000
_cell.angle_alpha   90.00
_cell.angle_beta   90.00
_cell.angle_gamma   90.00
#
_symmetry.space_group_name_H-M   'P 1'
#
loop_
_entity.id
_entity.type
_entity.pdbx_description
1 polymer ?
#
loop_
_entity_poly.entity_id
_entity_poly.type
_entity_poly.pdbx_seq_one_letter_code
_entity_poly.pdbx_strand_id
1 'polypeptide(L)'
;MSKIFSCCHLLFLVVGIFSFEPISAQPVKQKIKVTDMLNIRQVTQVAFQPGGAAAVYVLNSIEPDKEKKEEYNYINRLALVQLSQPGNPRMLTGKEGASQPAWSPDGQQLAFVRAVDGKPQIFLLRLDGGEAVQLTQSRYGAANPVWHPNGQQLLFTAQVPLLDLFADEELNPGKKAPLFPLEKPGVDNESFFLPSGIKADPDGDKAAVQAWLQNNQKDKKAKVITHLNFQEETGTSGDISFSHLFITSVTPGAKPRPITTGFGRFTSGTFTPDGKQILITGNVYSDLHPDRVQESSIFIADTGNTQLRKWLGEPGSSYNSVRISPSGKWVAFQKGKAAAVDIPELYLIPMNGRISEASLLPFDRNKGSVTWSQDEKSLFFTAQSNGGIPLYRADIASKKIIPLTAPDAGVGSFDLANNRLVFVQTNVSSPFEIVIADTDGKNQQTISTLNSSWLSNREISIPEKRSFVNEEGMTVEYWIMKPAGFVPGKKYATILNIHGGPSAMWGPGENSMWHEFQYYCSRGYVVVYANPRGSGGYGAKFLRANMNNWGVGPAKDVLTALEKAAGEGYIDTSRLAVTGGSYAGYLVAWIIAHDQRFKVACSQRGVYELTTFMGEGNAWRLVPNYFGGYPWQPEVKKVLDRESPLNYVENIRTPYIIFHGENDLRTGVIQSEMIYRSLKILGRPVEYVRHPGASHEITRSGNNRQRMDQMLRTLEFFERYIKP
;
A
#
# COMPACT_ATOMS: atom_id res chain seq x y z
N MET A 1 -37.79 -97.96 37.92
CA MET A 1 -37.60 -97.69 36.48
C MET A 1 -37.96 -96.31 36.23
N SER A 2 -37.02 -95.38 36.15
CA SER A 2 -37.23 -94.10 35.56
C SER A 2 -35.85 -93.37 35.48
N LYS A 3 -35.46 -92.92 34.35
CA LYS A 3 -34.22 -92.21 34.05
C LYS A 3 -34.38 -90.77 34.37
N ILE A 4 -33.43 -90.22 35.11
CA ILE A 4 -33.21 -88.80 35.36
C ILE A 4 -32.34 -88.25 34.29
N PHE A 5 -32.75 -87.20 33.57
CA PHE A 5 -31.89 -86.40 32.68
C PHE A 5 -31.51 -85.13 33.41
N SER A 6 -30.23 -84.96 33.60
CA SER A 6 -29.63 -83.72 34.12
C SER A 6 -29.30 -82.76 32.95
N CYS A 7 -29.76 -81.53 33.03
CA CYS A 7 -29.54 -80.44 32.05
C CYS A 7 -28.50 -79.49 32.62
N CYS A 8 -27.25 -79.53 32.10
CA CYS A 8 -26.23 -78.55 32.43
C CYS A 8 -26.43 -77.27 31.60
N HIS A 9 -26.74 -76.17 32.30
CA HIS A 9 -26.72 -74.85 31.69
C HIS A 9 -25.27 -74.27 31.72
N LEU A 10 -24.64 -74.14 30.55
CA LEU A 10 -23.36 -73.38 30.36
C LEU A 10 -23.74 -71.88 30.30
N LEU A 11 -23.29 -71.13 31.30
CA LEU A 11 -23.29 -69.66 31.26
C LEU A 11 -22.08 -69.16 30.47
N PHE A 12 -22.30 -68.60 29.28
CA PHE A 12 -21.25 -67.87 28.55
C PHE A 12 -21.15 -66.44 29.10
N LEU A 13 -20.07 -66.12 29.79
CA LEU A 13 -19.66 -64.79 30.18
C LEU A 13 -19.06 -64.09 28.95
N VAL A 14 -19.80 -63.19 28.30
CA VAL A 14 -19.26 -62.32 27.25
C VAL A 14 -18.51 -61.15 27.94
N VAL A 15 -17.22 -61.25 28.05
CA VAL A 15 -16.33 -60.15 28.45
C VAL A 15 -16.24 -59.20 27.25
N GLY A 16 -17.01 -58.11 27.25
CA GLY A 16 -16.87 -57.01 26.29
C GLY A 16 -15.54 -56.29 26.55
N ILE A 17 -14.55 -56.46 25.67
CA ILE A 17 -13.33 -55.68 25.65
C ILE A 17 -13.73 -54.33 25.07
N PHE A 18 -13.99 -53.33 25.91
CA PHE A 18 -14.01 -51.93 25.49
C PHE A 18 -12.62 -51.48 25.22
N SER A 19 -12.21 -51.43 23.93
CA SER A 19 -11.02 -50.74 23.48
C SER A 19 -11.26 -49.23 23.68
N PHE A 20 -10.70 -48.66 24.75
CA PHE A 20 -10.54 -47.23 24.88
C PHE A 20 -9.50 -46.82 23.82
N GLU A 21 -9.96 -46.27 22.68
CA GLU A 21 -9.09 -45.48 21.85
C GLU A 21 -8.62 -44.25 22.68
N PRO A 22 -7.31 -44.03 22.81
CA PRO A 22 -6.84 -42.83 23.49
C PRO A 22 -7.42 -41.63 22.73
N ILE A 23 -8.25 -40.82 23.38
CA ILE A 23 -8.64 -39.51 22.90
C ILE A 23 -7.29 -38.76 22.75
N SER A 24 -6.80 -38.66 21.53
CA SER A 24 -5.65 -37.85 21.20
C SER A 24 -6.01 -36.42 21.59
N ALA A 25 -5.48 -35.97 22.71
CA ALA A 25 -5.64 -34.58 23.11
C ALA A 25 -5.09 -33.71 21.97
N GLN A 26 -5.95 -32.92 21.36
CA GLN A 26 -5.48 -31.95 20.35
C GLN A 26 -4.38 -31.11 21.00
N PRO A 27 -3.23 -30.95 20.32
CA PRO A 27 -2.13 -30.18 20.87
C PRO A 27 -2.62 -28.77 21.20
N VAL A 28 -2.34 -28.32 22.42
CA VAL A 28 -2.72 -26.98 22.88
C VAL A 28 -2.05 -25.97 21.95
N LYS A 29 -2.86 -25.17 21.27
CA LYS A 29 -2.36 -24.13 20.36
C LYS A 29 -1.53 -23.12 21.13
N GLN A 30 -0.44 -22.68 20.53
CA GLN A 30 0.44 -21.68 21.12
C GLN A 30 -0.09 -20.26 20.86
N LYS A 31 0.17 -19.36 21.80
CA LYS A 31 -0.12 -17.95 21.64
C LYS A 31 0.80 -17.32 20.59
N ILE A 32 0.33 -16.31 19.88
CA ILE A 32 1.15 -15.51 18.96
C ILE A 32 2.27 -14.80 19.74
N LYS A 33 3.50 -14.87 19.20
CA LYS A 33 4.70 -14.21 19.73
C LYS A 33 5.07 -13.00 18.89
N VAL A 34 5.81 -12.05 19.46
CA VAL A 34 6.30 -10.89 18.69
C VAL A 34 7.19 -11.32 17.52
N THR A 35 7.97 -12.38 17.69
CA THR A 35 8.84 -12.93 16.65
C THR A 35 8.11 -13.71 15.54
N ASP A 36 6.84 -14.04 15.72
CA ASP A 36 6.05 -14.72 14.67
C ASP A 36 5.86 -13.83 13.42
N MET A 37 6.02 -12.50 13.55
CA MET A 37 6.05 -11.61 12.39
C MET A 37 7.13 -11.98 11.37
N LEU A 38 8.25 -12.58 11.81
CA LEU A 38 9.34 -13.02 10.95
C LEU A 38 8.97 -14.26 10.10
N ASN A 39 7.92 -14.98 10.49
CA ASN A 39 7.41 -16.13 9.77
C ASN A 39 6.42 -15.78 8.67
N ILE A 40 5.91 -14.54 8.67
CA ILE A 40 4.91 -14.12 7.68
C ILE A 40 5.52 -14.10 6.29
N ARG A 41 4.94 -14.90 5.39
CA ARG A 41 5.22 -14.91 3.95
C ARG A 41 4.18 -14.07 3.26
N GLN A 42 4.61 -13.02 2.56
CA GLN A 42 3.70 -12.13 1.85
C GLN A 42 3.82 -12.33 0.35
N VAL A 43 2.69 -12.48 -0.33
CA VAL A 43 2.65 -12.44 -1.80
C VAL A 43 2.21 -11.04 -2.23
N THR A 44 3.08 -10.34 -2.97
CA THR A 44 2.83 -8.95 -3.37
C THR A 44 2.26 -8.83 -4.78
N GLN A 45 2.49 -9.84 -5.63
CA GLN A 45 2.00 -9.88 -7.00
C GLN A 45 1.82 -11.31 -7.46
N VAL A 46 0.79 -11.58 -8.25
CA VAL A 46 0.57 -12.84 -8.96
C VAL A 46 0.24 -12.56 -10.42
N ALA A 47 0.72 -13.40 -11.34
CA ALA A 47 0.42 -13.32 -12.76
C ALA A 47 0.27 -14.71 -13.37
N PHE A 48 -0.81 -14.94 -14.14
CA PHE A 48 -1.00 -16.17 -14.88
C PHE A 48 -0.04 -16.26 -16.06
N GLN A 49 0.45 -17.47 -16.30
CA GLN A 49 1.04 -17.81 -17.58
C GLN A 49 -0.04 -17.72 -18.68
N PRO A 50 0.23 -17.11 -19.83
CA PRO A 50 -0.64 -17.25 -21.00
C PRO A 50 -0.95 -18.72 -21.26
N GLY A 51 -2.24 -19.06 -21.40
CA GLY A 51 -2.68 -20.46 -21.44
C GLY A 51 -3.14 -21.03 -20.09
N GLY A 52 -2.86 -20.37 -18.96
CA GLY A 52 -3.46 -20.68 -17.66
C GLY A 52 -2.96 -21.97 -16.97
N ALA A 53 -1.83 -22.55 -17.41
CA ALA A 53 -1.30 -23.78 -16.83
C ALA A 53 -0.53 -23.56 -15.52
N ALA A 54 0.04 -22.38 -15.34
CA ALA A 54 0.83 -22.00 -14.18
C ALA A 54 0.61 -20.54 -13.78
N ALA A 55 1.02 -20.17 -12.58
CA ALA A 55 1.09 -18.79 -12.14
C ALA A 55 2.46 -18.49 -11.53
N VAL A 56 3.02 -17.31 -11.85
CA VAL A 56 4.18 -16.76 -11.15
C VAL A 56 3.71 -15.81 -10.07
N TYR A 57 4.43 -15.77 -8.96
CA TYR A 57 4.17 -14.80 -7.90
C TYR A 57 5.46 -14.27 -7.26
N VAL A 58 5.36 -13.06 -6.72
CA VAL A 58 6.44 -12.44 -5.93
C VAL A 58 6.23 -12.80 -4.47
N LEU A 59 7.13 -13.62 -3.93
CA LEU A 59 7.15 -13.99 -2.53
C LEU A 59 8.12 -13.08 -1.77
N ASN A 60 7.58 -12.28 -0.85
CA ASN A 60 8.35 -11.53 0.12
C ASN A 60 8.50 -12.37 1.41
N SER A 61 9.73 -12.53 1.87
CA SER A 61 10.07 -13.22 3.11
C SER A 61 11.02 -12.38 3.94
N ILE A 62 10.98 -12.58 5.25
CA ILE A 62 11.91 -11.95 6.19
C ILE A 62 12.95 -13.00 6.56
N GLU A 63 14.24 -12.70 6.32
CA GLU A 63 15.35 -13.61 6.57
C GLU A 63 16.42 -12.97 7.45
N PRO A 64 17.08 -13.73 8.33
CA PRO A 64 18.19 -13.21 9.11
C PRO A 64 19.31 -12.66 8.22
N ASP A 65 19.88 -11.54 8.61
CA ASP A 65 21.12 -11.02 8.03
C ASP A 65 22.28 -11.94 8.44
N LYS A 66 23.15 -12.30 7.50
CA LYS A 66 24.25 -13.19 7.78
C LYS A 66 25.42 -12.53 8.50
N GLU A 67 25.56 -11.22 8.30
CA GLU A 67 26.70 -10.44 8.80
C GLU A 67 26.36 -9.68 10.07
N LYS A 68 25.07 -9.31 10.25
CA LYS A 68 24.60 -8.51 11.37
C LYS A 68 23.69 -9.33 12.28
N LYS A 69 24.18 -9.62 13.48
CA LYS A 69 23.41 -10.36 14.49
C LYS A 69 22.07 -9.63 14.81
N GLU A 70 20.99 -10.42 14.84
CA GLU A 70 19.63 -9.97 15.16
C GLU A 70 19.03 -8.95 14.16
N GLU A 71 19.67 -8.79 12.99
CA GLU A 71 19.08 -8.03 11.88
C GLU A 71 18.40 -8.95 10.87
N TYR A 72 17.40 -8.42 10.18
CA TYR A 72 16.56 -9.19 9.27
C TYR A 72 16.26 -8.39 8.02
N ASN A 73 16.39 -9.02 6.86
CA ASN A 73 16.18 -8.42 5.56
C ASN A 73 14.90 -8.95 4.91
N TYR A 74 14.21 -8.07 4.20
CA TYR A 74 13.12 -8.45 3.30
C TYR A 74 13.72 -8.95 1.98
N ILE A 75 13.35 -10.15 1.58
CA ILE A 75 13.82 -10.78 0.33
C ILE A 75 12.62 -11.06 -0.56
N ASN A 76 12.62 -10.47 -1.75
CA ASN A 76 11.63 -10.75 -2.80
C ASN A 76 12.18 -11.82 -3.75
N ARG A 77 11.41 -12.87 -3.99
CA ARG A 77 11.73 -13.93 -4.95
C ARG A 77 10.56 -14.19 -5.88
N LEU A 78 10.87 -14.59 -7.09
CA LEU A 78 9.86 -15.17 -7.97
C LEU A 78 9.73 -16.66 -7.69
N ALA A 79 8.49 -17.11 -7.58
CA ALA A 79 8.12 -18.50 -7.49
C ALA A 79 7.04 -18.84 -8.51
N LEU A 80 7.09 -20.05 -9.04
CA LEU A 80 6.13 -20.60 -9.99
C LEU A 80 5.33 -21.72 -9.34
N VAL A 81 4.02 -21.67 -9.46
CA VAL A 81 3.13 -22.77 -9.10
C VAL A 81 2.46 -23.33 -10.35
N GLN A 82 2.61 -24.64 -10.54
CA GLN A 82 1.89 -25.39 -11.59
C GLN A 82 0.50 -25.74 -11.06
N LEU A 83 -0.56 -25.45 -11.83
CA LEU A 83 -1.93 -25.73 -11.39
C LEU A 83 -2.24 -27.24 -11.34
N SER A 84 -1.50 -28.06 -12.09
CA SER A 84 -1.58 -29.53 -12.03
C SER A 84 -0.94 -30.15 -10.79
N GLN A 85 -0.05 -29.40 -10.12
CA GLN A 85 0.67 -29.83 -8.91
C GLN A 85 0.66 -28.69 -7.87
N PRO A 86 -0.50 -28.31 -7.36
CA PRO A 86 -0.62 -27.27 -6.35
C PRO A 86 0.10 -27.70 -5.07
N GLY A 87 0.67 -26.74 -4.34
CA GLY A 87 1.40 -27.00 -3.10
C GLY A 87 2.91 -27.29 -3.23
N ASN A 88 3.45 -27.40 -4.46
CA ASN A 88 4.88 -27.58 -4.70
C ASN A 88 5.45 -26.45 -5.59
N PRO A 89 5.60 -25.22 -5.08
CA PRO A 89 6.12 -24.12 -5.86
C PRO A 89 7.61 -24.26 -6.16
N ARG A 90 7.99 -23.97 -7.40
CA ARG A 90 9.39 -23.88 -7.83
C ARG A 90 9.90 -22.46 -7.66
N MET A 91 10.93 -22.26 -6.86
CA MET A 91 11.63 -20.98 -6.78
C MET A 91 12.37 -20.70 -8.08
N LEU A 92 12.13 -19.55 -8.69
CA LEU A 92 12.72 -19.14 -9.97
C LEU A 92 13.95 -18.24 -9.78
N THR A 93 14.03 -17.51 -8.67
CA THR A 93 15.14 -16.58 -8.38
C THR A 93 15.72 -16.78 -7.00
N GLY A 94 16.98 -16.37 -6.81
CA GLY A 94 17.72 -16.45 -5.55
C GLY A 94 17.48 -15.22 -4.63
N LYS A 95 18.51 -14.84 -3.87
CA LYS A 95 18.47 -13.76 -2.86
C LYS A 95 18.70 -12.36 -3.43
N GLU A 96 19.09 -12.25 -4.69
CA GLU A 96 19.41 -10.97 -5.37
C GLU A 96 18.19 -10.05 -5.54
N GLY A 97 17.05 -10.55 -5.12
CA GLY A 97 15.77 -9.85 -5.26
C GLY A 97 15.18 -9.99 -6.67
N ALA A 98 13.87 -9.97 -6.75
CA ALA A 98 13.15 -9.94 -8.02
C ALA A 98 11.72 -9.41 -7.80
N SER A 99 11.22 -8.60 -8.74
CA SER A 99 9.90 -8.00 -8.68
C SER A 99 9.34 -7.77 -10.07
N GLN A 100 8.09 -7.35 -10.17
CA GLN A 100 7.41 -6.96 -11.40
C GLN A 100 7.51 -8.02 -12.52
N PRO A 101 7.12 -9.28 -12.28
CA PRO A 101 7.14 -10.30 -13.32
C PRO A 101 6.12 -9.98 -14.42
N ALA A 102 6.53 -10.15 -15.68
CA ALA A 102 5.69 -10.04 -16.86
C ALA A 102 5.95 -11.22 -17.80
N TRP A 103 4.91 -11.95 -18.14
CA TRP A 103 4.97 -13.07 -19.06
C TRP A 103 5.13 -12.63 -20.51
N SER A 104 5.97 -13.32 -21.27
CA SER A 104 5.94 -13.22 -22.73
C SER A 104 4.59 -13.72 -23.27
N PRO A 105 4.11 -13.23 -24.43
CA PRO A 105 2.83 -13.63 -24.99
C PRO A 105 2.70 -15.14 -25.25
N ASP A 106 3.81 -15.82 -25.54
CA ASP A 106 3.87 -17.29 -25.73
C ASP A 106 3.98 -18.07 -24.41
N GLY A 107 4.12 -17.36 -23.26
CA GLY A 107 4.24 -17.97 -21.94
C GLY A 107 5.54 -18.73 -21.68
N GLN A 108 6.58 -18.58 -22.51
CA GLN A 108 7.84 -19.32 -22.37
C GLN A 108 8.91 -18.56 -21.57
N GLN A 109 8.76 -17.24 -21.46
CA GLN A 109 9.73 -16.38 -20.79
C GLN A 109 9.04 -15.45 -19.78
N LEU A 110 9.80 -15.05 -18.78
CA LEU A 110 9.47 -14.00 -17.84
C LEU A 110 10.44 -12.84 -17.97
N ALA A 111 9.93 -11.63 -18.15
CA ALA A 111 10.66 -10.42 -17.85
C ALA A 111 10.41 -10.06 -16.38
N PHE A 112 11.42 -9.60 -15.67
CA PHE A 112 11.29 -9.14 -14.27
C PHE A 112 12.33 -8.09 -13.95
N VAL A 113 12.13 -7.37 -12.83
CA VAL A 113 13.04 -6.31 -12.38
C VAL A 113 13.92 -6.79 -11.24
N ARG A 114 15.21 -6.48 -11.34
CA ARG A 114 16.23 -6.66 -10.31
C ARG A 114 17.09 -5.41 -10.21
N ALA A 115 17.52 -5.04 -9.00
CA ALA A 115 18.45 -3.93 -8.82
C ALA A 115 19.90 -4.36 -9.20
N VAL A 116 20.56 -3.52 -9.98
CA VAL A 116 21.99 -3.61 -10.30
C VAL A 116 22.60 -2.27 -9.96
N ASP A 117 23.60 -2.22 -9.10
CA ASP A 117 24.22 -1.00 -8.59
C ASP A 117 23.20 0.04 -8.09
N GLY A 118 22.17 -0.44 -7.38
CA GLY A 118 21.10 0.40 -6.81
C GLY A 118 20.06 0.89 -7.81
N LYS A 119 20.14 0.53 -9.10
CA LYS A 119 19.19 0.90 -10.15
C LYS A 119 18.38 -0.31 -10.62
N PRO A 120 17.06 -0.18 -10.84
CA PRO A 120 16.26 -1.25 -11.40
C PRO A 120 16.70 -1.55 -12.84
N GLN A 121 16.83 -2.82 -13.17
CA GLN A 121 17.12 -3.31 -14.52
C GLN A 121 16.21 -4.49 -14.85
N ILE A 122 15.89 -4.68 -16.14
CA ILE A 122 15.06 -5.80 -16.60
C ILE A 122 15.95 -7.00 -16.90
N PHE A 123 15.50 -8.15 -16.42
CA PHE A 123 16.08 -9.46 -16.68
C PHE A 123 15.08 -10.34 -17.41
N LEU A 124 15.56 -11.26 -18.21
CA LEU A 124 14.78 -12.30 -18.86
C LEU A 124 15.14 -13.67 -18.27
N LEU A 125 14.13 -14.48 -18.01
CA LEU A 125 14.26 -15.84 -17.54
C LEU A 125 13.45 -16.78 -18.44
N ARG A 126 14.09 -17.78 -19.02
CA ARG A 126 13.42 -18.86 -19.74
C ARG A 126 12.92 -19.92 -18.77
N LEU A 127 11.75 -20.48 -19.01
CA LEU A 127 11.17 -21.50 -18.12
C LEU A 127 11.63 -22.93 -18.40
N ASP A 128 12.15 -23.17 -19.58
CA ASP A 128 12.73 -24.45 -20.01
C ASP A 128 14.14 -24.70 -19.42
N GLY A 129 14.74 -23.70 -18.78
CA GLY A 129 16.03 -23.79 -18.09
C GLY A 129 16.96 -22.61 -18.39
N GLY A 130 18.08 -22.59 -17.68
CA GLY A 130 19.09 -21.53 -17.75
C GLY A 130 18.98 -20.51 -16.63
N GLU A 131 19.96 -19.61 -16.60
CA GLU A 131 20.01 -18.48 -15.66
C GLU A 131 19.27 -17.26 -16.23
N ALA A 132 18.87 -16.36 -15.34
CA ALA A 132 18.30 -15.09 -15.75
C ALA A 132 19.36 -14.21 -16.42
N VAL A 133 19.06 -13.68 -17.59
CA VAL A 133 19.95 -12.83 -18.38
C VAL A 133 19.52 -11.37 -18.25
N GLN A 134 20.46 -10.48 -17.94
CA GLN A 134 20.20 -9.04 -17.90
C GLN A 134 19.92 -8.53 -19.31
N LEU A 135 18.72 -7.93 -19.52
CA LEU A 135 18.33 -7.35 -20.80
C LEU A 135 18.72 -5.88 -20.91
N THR A 136 18.54 -5.09 -19.85
CA THR A 136 18.78 -3.65 -19.87
C THR A 136 20.00 -3.26 -19.01
N GLN A 137 20.73 -2.25 -19.49
CA GLN A 137 21.81 -1.56 -18.76
C GLN A 137 21.56 -0.05 -18.82
N SER A 138 20.34 0.35 -18.48
CA SER A 138 19.92 1.75 -18.55
C SER A 138 20.54 2.56 -17.43
N ARG A 139 21.22 3.67 -17.77
CA ARG A 139 21.73 4.63 -16.79
C ARG A 139 20.64 5.30 -15.98
N TYR A 140 19.40 5.27 -16.48
CA TYR A 140 18.21 5.84 -15.84
C TYR A 140 17.35 4.80 -15.11
N GLY A 141 17.81 3.54 -15.06
CA GLY A 141 17.01 2.41 -14.60
C GLY A 141 16.03 1.92 -15.66
N ALA A 142 15.42 0.77 -15.40
CA ALA A 142 14.36 0.18 -16.24
C ALA A 142 13.39 -0.58 -15.34
N ALA A 143 12.11 -0.19 -15.33
CA ALA A 143 11.06 -0.77 -14.50
C ALA A 143 9.75 -0.92 -15.28
N ASN A 144 8.79 -1.64 -14.70
CA ASN A 144 7.45 -1.87 -15.27
C ASN A 144 7.50 -2.47 -16.69
N PRO A 145 8.12 -3.64 -16.89
CA PRO A 145 8.20 -4.26 -18.19
C PRO A 145 6.82 -4.66 -18.73
N VAL A 146 6.54 -4.30 -19.99
CA VAL A 146 5.31 -4.70 -20.71
C VAL A 146 5.71 -5.28 -22.07
N TRP A 147 5.35 -6.52 -22.30
CA TRP A 147 5.65 -7.18 -23.55
C TRP A 147 4.83 -6.60 -24.71
N HIS A 148 5.50 -6.40 -25.84
CA HIS A 148 4.82 -6.17 -27.10
C HIS A 148 4.08 -7.44 -27.51
N PRO A 149 2.88 -7.36 -28.15
CA PRO A 149 2.09 -8.54 -28.51
C PRO A 149 2.82 -9.57 -29.39
N ASN A 150 3.83 -9.15 -30.18
CA ASN A 150 4.65 -10.06 -31.01
C ASN A 150 5.71 -10.85 -30.23
N GLY A 151 5.91 -10.58 -28.92
CA GLY A 151 6.91 -11.24 -28.08
C GLY A 151 8.37 -10.87 -28.36
N GLN A 152 8.66 -9.90 -29.24
CA GLN A 152 10.02 -9.55 -29.66
C GLN A 152 10.56 -8.27 -29.02
N GLN A 153 9.71 -7.50 -28.35
CA GLN A 153 10.05 -6.22 -27.75
C GLN A 153 9.43 -6.07 -26.36
N LEU A 154 10.04 -5.21 -25.55
CA LEU A 154 9.56 -4.80 -24.24
C LEU A 154 9.49 -3.28 -24.15
N LEU A 155 8.38 -2.78 -23.63
CA LEU A 155 8.21 -1.41 -23.15
C LEU A 155 8.59 -1.34 -21.68
N PHE A 156 9.22 -0.25 -21.25
CA PHE A 156 9.56 -0.02 -19.84
C PHE A 156 9.62 1.47 -19.51
N THR A 157 9.62 1.79 -18.22
CA THR A 157 9.75 3.16 -17.70
C THR A 157 11.15 3.39 -17.14
N ALA A 158 11.66 4.62 -17.29
CA ALA A 158 12.92 5.07 -16.71
C ALA A 158 12.79 6.51 -16.17
N GLN A 159 13.57 6.86 -15.12
CA GLN A 159 13.55 8.17 -14.48
C GLN A 159 14.76 8.98 -14.92
N VAL A 160 14.52 10.09 -15.63
CA VAL A 160 15.56 10.94 -16.23
C VAL A 160 15.64 12.25 -15.45
N PRO A 161 16.78 12.57 -14.80
CA PRO A 161 17.01 13.87 -14.17
C PRO A 161 16.92 15.02 -15.17
N LEU A 162 16.50 16.20 -14.75
CA LEU A 162 16.33 17.39 -15.60
C LEU A 162 17.61 17.73 -16.37
N LEU A 163 18.77 17.74 -15.71
CA LEU A 163 20.04 18.07 -16.36
C LEU A 163 20.44 17.04 -17.43
N ASP A 164 20.21 15.76 -17.15
CA ASP A 164 20.46 14.70 -18.11
C ASP A 164 19.50 14.77 -19.30
N LEU A 165 18.20 15.05 -19.02
CA LEU A 165 17.19 15.23 -20.06
C LEU A 165 17.53 16.39 -20.99
N PHE A 166 17.97 17.53 -20.43
CA PHE A 166 18.38 18.68 -21.23
C PHE A 166 19.57 18.34 -22.15
N ALA A 167 20.55 17.57 -21.64
CA ALA A 167 21.76 17.22 -22.39
C ALA A 167 21.56 16.12 -23.44
N ASP A 168 20.49 15.35 -23.35
CA ASP A 168 20.22 14.14 -24.15
C ASP A 168 19.47 14.49 -25.44
N GLU A 169 20.12 14.34 -26.60
CA GLU A 169 19.53 14.65 -27.91
C GLU A 169 18.40 13.72 -28.32
N GLU A 170 18.39 12.45 -27.84
CA GLU A 170 17.31 11.50 -28.16
C GLU A 170 16.04 11.82 -27.37
N LEU A 171 16.18 12.27 -26.13
CA LEU A 171 15.06 12.59 -25.24
C LEU A 171 14.60 14.06 -25.35
N ASN A 172 15.49 14.96 -25.72
CA ASN A 172 15.23 16.39 -25.89
C ASN A 172 15.88 16.90 -27.18
N PRO A 173 15.28 16.65 -28.34
CA PRO A 173 15.82 17.05 -29.62
C PRO A 173 16.08 18.57 -29.70
N GLY A 174 17.30 18.92 -30.06
CA GLY A 174 17.79 20.30 -30.12
C GLY A 174 18.10 20.90 -28.75
N LYS A 175 18.15 20.11 -27.69
CA LYS A 175 18.56 20.50 -26.32
C LYS A 175 17.88 21.77 -25.83
N LYS A 176 16.57 21.82 -26.01
CA LYS A 176 15.74 22.98 -25.66
C LYS A 176 15.53 23.08 -24.16
N ALA A 177 15.58 24.30 -23.63
CA ALA A 177 15.13 24.55 -22.26
C ALA A 177 13.60 24.32 -22.13
N PRO A 178 13.09 23.92 -20.95
CA PRO A 178 11.65 23.81 -20.74
C PRO A 178 10.97 25.16 -20.89
N LEU A 179 9.73 25.16 -21.34
CA LEU A 179 8.92 26.39 -21.43
C LEU A 179 8.37 26.82 -20.05
N PHE A 180 8.08 25.86 -19.17
CA PHE A 180 7.66 26.17 -17.80
C PHE A 180 8.81 26.81 -16.99
N PRO A 181 8.51 27.76 -16.08
CA PRO A 181 9.55 28.38 -15.26
C PRO A 181 10.20 27.37 -14.32
N LEU A 182 11.53 27.33 -14.26
CA LEU A 182 12.28 26.47 -13.34
C LEU A 182 12.27 26.99 -11.89
N GLU A 183 11.62 28.14 -11.65
CA GLU A 183 11.40 28.73 -10.33
C GLU A 183 12.70 28.99 -9.53
N LYS A 184 13.85 29.13 -10.22
CA LYS A 184 15.11 29.54 -9.60
C LYS A 184 15.22 31.06 -9.61
N PRO A 185 15.19 31.72 -8.44
CA PRO A 185 15.16 33.19 -8.39
C PRO A 185 16.35 33.85 -9.12
N GLY A 186 16.07 34.82 -9.98
CA GLY A 186 17.08 35.58 -10.73
C GLY A 186 17.79 34.80 -11.86
N VAL A 187 17.26 33.64 -12.22
CA VAL A 187 17.80 32.79 -13.30
C VAL A 187 16.64 32.45 -14.24
N ASP A 188 16.75 32.81 -15.52
CA ASP A 188 15.84 32.34 -16.55
C ASP A 188 16.18 30.90 -16.98
N ASN A 189 15.28 30.27 -17.74
CA ASN A 189 15.46 28.88 -18.13
C ASN A 189 16.66 28.66 -19.05
N GLU A 190 17.03 29.64 -19.88
CA GLU A 190 18.16 29.54 -20.80
C GLU A 190 19.48 29.63 -20.04
N SER A 191 19.61 30.56 -19.10
CA SER A 191 20.80 30.73 -18.26
C SER A 191 20.95 29.71 -17.13
N PHE A 192 19.90 28.87 -16.88
CA PHE A 192 19.99 27.76 -15.92
C PHE A 192 20.99 26.69 -16.36
N PHE A 193 21.10 26.45 -17.67
CA PHE A 193 21.99 25.45 -18.26
C PHE A 193 23.29 26.11 -18.69
N LEU A 194 24.39 25.81 -18.01
CA LEU A 194 25.70 26.35 -18.35
C LEU A 194 26.20 25.78 -19.65
N PRO A 195 26.87 26.60 -20.49
CA PRO A 195 27.60 26.12 -21.65
C PRO A 195 28.65 25.04 -21.29
N SER A 196 28.88 24.11 -22.19
CA SER A 196 29.91 23.08 -22.00
C SER A 196 31.33 23.71 -22.00
N GLY A 197 32.22 23.14 -21.17
CA GLY A 197 33.64 23.54 -21.16
C GLY A 197 33.99 24.68 -20.19
N ILE A 198 33.08 25.21 -19.41
CA ILE A 198 33.39 26.17 -18.36
C ILE A 198 34.22 25.49 -17.27
N LYS A 199 35.43 25.99 -17.00
CA LYS A 199 36.26 25.52 -15.89
C LYS A 199 35.69 26.04 -14.58
N ALA A 200 35.38 25.11 -13.67
CA ALA A 200 34.90 25.46 -12.34
C ALA A 200 35.98 26.12 -11.51
N ASP A 201 35.70 27.31 -10.97
CA ASP A 201 36.63 28.08 -10.13
C ASP A 201 35.81 28.90 -9.11
N PRO A 202 36.04 28.74 -7.81
CA PRO A 202 35.32 29.51 -6.78
C PRO A 202 35.70 31.00 -6.77
N ASP A 203 36.88 31.34 -7.29
CA ASP A 203 37.41 32.72 -7.35
C ASP A 203 37.34 33.31 -8.78
N GLY A 204 36.70 32.60 -9.71
CA GLY A 204 36.55 32.99 -11.08
C GLY A 204 35.39 33.96 -11.37
N ASP A 205 35.06 34.12 -12.63
CA ASP A 205 33.87 34.85 -13.03
C ASP A 205 32.55 34.14 -12.61
N LYS A 206 31.42 34.81 -12.86
CA LYS A 206 30.09 34.25 -12.52
C LYS A 206 29.86 32.84 -13.07
N ALA A 207 30.29 32.56 -14.30
CA ALA A 207 30.08 31.26 -14.94
C ALA A 207 30.97 30.16 -14.29
N ALA A 208 32.24 30.50 -13.99
CA ALA A 208 33.17 29.62 -13.30
C ALA A 208 32.68 29.28 -11.87
N VAL A 209 32.20 30.28 -11.16
CA VAL A 209 31.58 30.11 -9.83
C VAL A 209 30.30 29.23 -9.92
N GLN A 210 29.45 29.45 -10.90
CA GLN A 210 28.27 28.61 -11.11
C GLN A 210 28.63 27.15 -11.40
N ALA A 211 29.66 26.91 -12.23
CA ALA A 211 30.16 25.57 -12.52
C ALA A 211 30.70 24.90 -11.24
N TRP A 212 31.42 25.64 -10.39
CA TRP A 212 31.91 25.14 -9.12
C TRP A 212 30.77 24.76 -8.17
N LEU A 213 29.75 25.61 -8.06
CA LEU A 213 28.55 25.34 -7.22
C LEU A 213 27.76 24.12 -7.72
N GLN A 214 27.66 23.92 -9.05
CA GLN A 214 27.06 22.73 -9.63
C GLN A 214 27.84 21.45 -9.28
N ASN A 215 29.18 21.50 -9.35
CA ASN A 215 29.99 20.36 -8.92
C ASN A 215 29.81 20.06 -7.43
N ASN A 216 29.73 21.07 -6.58
CA ASN A 216 29.44 20.93 -5.16
C ASN A 216 28.09 20.22 -4.90
N GLN A 217 27.07 20.52 -5.71
CA GLN A 217 25.78 19.79 -5.63
C GLN A 217 25.94 18.32 -6.06
N LYS A 218 26.62 18.05 -7.18
CA LYS A 218 26.93 16.68 -7.65
C LYS A 218 27.67 15.87 -6.59
N ASP A 219 28.62 16.51 -5.89
CA ASP A 219 29.40 15.91 -4.81
C ASP A 219 28.64 15.88 -3.46
N LYS A 220 27.33 16.19 -3.46
CA LYS A 220 26.44 16.18 -2.27
C LYS A 220 26.93 17.08 -1.12
N LYS A 221 27.66 18.16 -1.42
CA LYS A 221 28.11 19.16 -0.41
C LYS A 221 27.01 20.17 -0.08
N ALA A 222 26.06 20.37 -1.01
CA ALA A 222 24.87 21.17 -0.80
C ALA A 222 23.69 20.56 -1.54
N LYS A 223 22.48 20.72 -1.02
CA LYS A 223 21.23 20.50 -1.75
C LYS A 223 20.57 21.86 -1.94
N VAL A 224 20.42 22.30 -3.19
CA VAL A 224 19.71 23.53 -3.52
C VAL A 224 18.32 23.17 -3.97
N ILE A 225 17.31 23.62 -3.24
CA ILE A 225 15.91 23.30 -3.47
C ILE A 225 15.22 24.51 -4.06
N THR A 226 14.67 24.36 -5.25
CA THR A 226 13.96 25.42 -5.99
C THR A 226 12.57 24.98 -6.44
N HIS A 227 12.17 23.77 -6.11
CA HIS A 227 10.89 23.22 -6.51
C HIS A 227 10.05 22.76 -5.31
N LEU A 228 8.74 22.64 -5.48
CA LEU A 228 7.78 22.46 -4.41
C LEU A 228 7.79 21.06 -3.79
N ASN A 229 7.88 20.01 -4.60
CA ASN A 229 7.81 18.61 -4.15
C ASN A 229 9.21 18.02 -3.97
N PHE A 230 10.01 18.58 -3.07
CA PHE A 230 11.40 18.18 -2.83
C PHE A 230 11.56 17.02 -1.83
N GLN A 231 10.49 16.64 -1.13
CA GLN A 231 10.51 15.55 -0.15
C GLN A 231 9.79 14.32 -0.68
N GLU A 232 10.42 13.18 -0.50
CA GLU A 232 9.87 11.84 -0.74
C GLU A 232 9.68 11.13 0.61
N GLU A 233 9.34 9.84 0.62
CA GLU A 233 9.11 9.09 1.88
C GLU A 233 10.38 8.95 2.75
N THR A 234 11.55 8.89 2.13
CA THR A 234 12.83 8.62 2.85
C THR A 234 13.97 9.53 2.43
N GLY A 235 13.73 10.49 1.57
CA GLY A 235 14.78 11.36 1.03
C GLY A 235 14.28 12.73 0.64
N THR A 236 15.23 13.65 0.51
CA THR A 236 15.00 14.97 -0.07
C THR A 236 15.84 15.11 -1.33
N SER A 237 15.25 15.64 -2.40
CA SER A 237 15.95 15.91 -3.65
C SER A 237 15.85 17.38 -4.04
N GLY A 238 16.94 17.96 -4.48
CA GLY A 238 16.94 19.25 -5.17
C GLY A 238 16.74 19.11 -6.68
N ASP A 239 16.68 17.88 -7.18
CA ASP A 239 16.64 17.58 -8.62
C ASP A 239 15.22 17.21 -9.04
N ILE A 240 14.80 17.77 -10.19
CA ILE A 240 13.55 17.39 -10.85
C ILE A 240 13.86 16.22 -11.79
N SER A 241 13.01 15.20 -11.80
CA SER A 241 13.09 14.09 -12.75
C SER A 241 11.81 13.93 -13.55
N PHE A 242 11.97 13.34 -14.73
CA PHE A 242 10.90 13.04 -15.68
C PHE A 242 10.90 11.54 -15.96
N SER A 243 9.70 10.94 -15.99
CA SER A 243 9.57 9.53 -16.30
C SER A 243 9.24 9.34 -17.77
N HIS A 244 10.07 8.58 -18.47
CA HIS A 244 9.91 8.30 -19.90
C HIS A 244 9.67 6.82 -20.17
N LEU A 245 8.98 6.55 -21.27
CA LEU A 245 8.76 5.22 -21.81
C LEU A 245 9.81 4.92 -22.89
N PHE A 246 10.38 3.73 -22.79
CA PHE A 246 11.35 3.20 -23.74
C PHE A 246 10.89 1.85 -24.26
N ILE A 247 11.25 1.51 -25.49
CA ILE A 247 11.08 0.20 -26.08
C ILE A 247 12.45 -0.39 -26.45
N THR A 248 12.63 -1.68 -26.21
CA THR A 248 13.84 -2.43 -26.57
C THR A 248 13.48 -3.78 -27.17
N SER A 249 14.32 -4.31 -28.04
CA SER A 249 14.19 -5.72 -28.43
C SER A 249 14.60 -6.64 -27.27
N VAL A 250 14.11 -7.86 -27.28
CA VAL A 250 14.43 -8.88 -26.24
C VAL A 250 15.81 -9.53 -26.43
N THR A 251 16.66 -8.93 -27.26
CA THR A 251 18.02 -9.35 -27.49
C THR A 251 18.94 -8.67 -26.46
N PRO A 252 19.73 -9.40 -25.65
CA PRO A 252 20.67 -8.80 -24.73
C PRO A 252 21.63 -7.83 -25.41
N GLY A 253 21.83 -6.65 -24.80
CA GLY A 253 22.68 -5.59 -25.37
C GLY A 253 22.01 -4.70 -26.42
N ALA A 254 20.75 -4.94 -26.75
CA ALA A 254 20.00 -4.05 -27.63
C ALA A 254 19.87 -2.65 -27.01
N LYS A 255 20.09 -1.59 -27.82
CA LYS A 255 19.92 -0.21 -27.38
C LYS A 255 18.43 0.13 -27.28
N PRO A 256 17.93 0.55 -26.09
CA PRO A 256 16.56 1.03 -25.96
C PRO A 256 16.34 2.32 -26.76
N ARG A 257 15.13 2.46 -27.32
CA ARG A 257 14.69 3.67 -28.02
C ARG A 257 13.59 4.35 -27.21
N PRO A 258 13.58 5.67 -27.04
CA PRO A 258 12.49 6.37 -26.37
C PRO A 258 11.20 6.31 -27.20
N ILE A 259 10.07 6.19 -26.52
CA ILE A 259 8.71 6.37 -27.06
C ILE A 259 8.22 7.78 -26.74
N THR A 260 8.60 8.29 -25.58
CA THR A 260 8.23 9.64 -25.12
C THR A 260 9.47 10.50 -24.99
N THR A 261 9.36 11.79 -25.30
CA THR A 261 10.45 12.77 -25.30
C THR A 261 9.97 14.07 -24.63
N GLY A 262 10.90 14.99 -24.38
CA GLY A 262 10.63 16.30 -23.81
C GLY A 262 10.32 16.25 -22.31
N PHE A 263 9.70 17.30 -21.81
CA PHE A 263 9.43 17.45 -20.38
C PHE A 263 8.08 16.85 -20.01
N GLY A 264 8.07 15.52 -19.83
CA GLY A 264 6.87 14.77 -19.48
C GLY A 264 7.08 13.77 -18.35
N ARG A 265 6.04 13.49 -17.57
CA ARG A 265 6.00 12.40 -16.59
C ARG A 265 4.93 11.41 -17.01
N PHE A 266 5.35 10.19 -17.35
CA PHE A 266 4.49 9.12 -17.83
C PHE A 266 4.56 7.95 -16.86
N THR A 267 3.40 7.43 -16.44
CA THR A 267 3.33 6.41 -15.37
C THR A 267 3.20 4.99 -15.90
N SER A 268 2.53 4.80 -17.04
CA SER A 268 2.28 3.49 -17.64
C SER A 268 2.07 3.60 -19.14
N GLY A 269 2.28 2.48 -19.84
CA GLY A 269 1.93 2.31 -21.24
C GLY A 269 1.31 0.94 -21.48
N THR A 270 0.34 0.84 -22.38
CA THR A 270 -0.31 -0.40 -22.79
C THR A 270 -0.39 -0.45 -24.29
N PHE A 271 0.12 -1.53 -24.90
CA PHE A 271 0.03 -1.74 -26.35
C PHE A 271 -1.41 -2.02 -26.79
N THR A 272 -1.78 -1.53 -27.98
CA THR A 272 -2.92 -2.08 -28.70
C THR A 272 -2.66 -3.54 -29.07
N PRO A 273 -3.69 -4.38 -29.25
CA PRO A 273 -3.51 -5.80 -29.58
C PRO A 273 -2.72 -6.08 -30.86
N ASP A 274 -2.76 -5.16 -31.83
CA ASP A 274 -1.95 -5.22 -33.06
C ASP A 274 -0.51 -4.72 -32.87
N GLY A 275 -0.17 -4.21 -31.68
CA GLY A 275 1.15 -3.70 -31.32
C GLY A 275 1.53 -2.37 -31.97
N LYS A 276 0.67 -1.74 -32.77
CA LYS A 276 1.02 -0.54 -33.51
C LYS A 276 1.01 0.73 -32.69
N GLN A 277 0.19 0.77 -31.64
CA GLN A 277 0.02 1.93 -30.78
C GLN A 277 0.19 1.58 -29.30
N ILE A 278 0.48 2.61 -28.50
CA ILE A 278 0.59 2.55 -27.05
C ILE A 278 -0.33 3.63 -26.48
N LEU A 279 -1.23 3.23 -25.58
CA LEU A 279 -1.93 4.18 -24.70
C LEU A 279 -1.04 4.48 -23.49
N ILE A 280 -0.86 5.75 -23.20
CA ILE A 280 0.09 6.23 -22.20
C ILE A 280 -0.66 7.17 -21.23
N THR A 281 -0.51 6.93 -19.93
CA THR A 281 -1.02 7.82 -18.88
C THR A 281 0.09 8.72 -18.39
N GLY A 282 -0.19 10.01 -18.28
CA GLY A 282 0.82 10.96 -17.79
C GLY A 282 0.50 12.39 -18.11
N ASN A 283 1.54 13.21 -18.17
CA ASN A 283 1.43 14.63 -18.51
C ASN A 283 2.65 15.13 -19.28
N VAL A 284 2.44 16.17 -20.08
CA VAL A 284 3.49 16.96 -20.75
C VAL A 284 3.38 18.38 -20.21
N TYR A 285 4.51 18.96 -19.82
CA TYR A 285 4.56 20.26 -19.14
C TYR A 285 5.06 21.35 -20.10
N SER A 286 4.32 22.45 -20.19
CA SER A 286 4.66 23.60 -21.01
C SER A 286 4.59 24.94 -20.25
N ASP A 287 3.48 25.19 -19.53
CA ASP A 287 3.20 26.51 -18.98
C ASP A 287 3.43 26.58 -17.46
N LEU A 288 3.21 25.46 -16.77
CA LEU A 288 3.33 25.36 -15.31
C LEU A 288 4.42 24.37 -14.93
N HIS A 289 5.14 24.71 -13.86
CA HIS A 289 6.10 23.80 -13.24
C HIS A 289 5.42 22.45 -12.91
N PRO A 290 6.08 21.29 -13.16
CA PRO A 290 5.50 19.95 -12.93
C PRO A 290 4.88 19.76 -11.55
N ASP A 291 5.42 20.36 -10.51
CA ASP A 291 4.96 20.23 -9.14
C ASP A 291 3.64 20.98 -8.86
N ARG A 292 3.24 21.88 -9.75
CA ARG A 292 1.97 22.62 -9.67
C ARG A 292 0.84 21.93 -10.40
N VAL A 293 1.15 20.91 -11.20
CA VAL A 293 0.19 20.18 -12.01
C VAL A 293 -0.12 18.84 -11.32
N GLN A 294 -1.39 18.64 -10.96
CA GLN A 294 -1.89 17.40 -10.34
C GLN A 294 -2.80 16.61 -11.29
N GLU A 295 -3.15 17.19 -12.42
CA GLU A 295 -3.88 16.54 -13.49
C GLU A 295 -3.05 15.46 -14.15
N SER A 296 -3.71 14.53 -14.80
CA SER A 296 -3.12 13.59 -15.75
C SER A 296 -4.01 13.41 -16.97
N SER A 297 -3.42 12.96 -18.06
CA SER A 297 -4.10 12.78 -19.34
C SER A 297 -3.79 11.40 -19.90
N ILE A 298 -4.56 10.98 -20.90
CA ILE A 298 -4.28 9.78 -21.70
C ILE A 298 -3.80 10.23 -23.07
N PHE A 299 -2.66 9.69 -23.46
CA PHE A 299 -2.02 9.93 -24.76
C PHE A 299 -2.01 8.65 -25.59
N ILE A 300 -1.89 8.82 -26.91
CA ILE A 300 -1.65 7.75 -27.86
C ILE A 300 -0.33 8.05 -28.57
N ALA A 301 0.55 7.05 -28.63
CA ALA A 301 1.78 7.08 -29.41
C ALA A 301 1.83 5.90 -30.36
N ASP A 302 2.42 6.07 -31.53
CA ASP A 302 2.74 4.96 -32.42
C ASP A 302 4.05 4.29 -31.98
N THR A 303 4.10 2.96 -32.06
CA THR A 303 5.30 2.21 -31.64
C THR A 303 6.53 2.49 -32.50
N GLY A 304 6.37 3.05 -33.71
CA GLY A 304 7.42 3.36 -34.64
C GLY A 304 8.09 4.71 -34.50
N ASN A 305 7.52 5.64 -33.73
CA ASN A 305 8.01 7.01 -33.61
C ASN A 305 7.84 7.58 -32.19
N THR A 306 8.18 8.85 -31.97
CA THR A 306 8.05 9.56 -30.70
C THR A 306 6.91 10.58 -30.69
N GLN A 307 6.03 10.57 -31.69
CA GLN A 307 4.91 11.50 -31.75
C GLN A 307 3.83 11.08 -30.75
N LEU A 308 3.54 11.99 -29.84
CA LEU A 308 2.58 11.81 -28.77
C LEU A 308 1.34 12.65 -29.04
N ARG A 309 0.18 12.03 -29.14
CA ARG A 309 -1.12 12.71 -29.30
C ARG A 309 -1.94 12.60 -28.03
N LYS A 310 -2.28 13.74 -27.43
CA LYS A 310 -3.24 13.77 -26.31
C LYS A 310 -4.61 13.31 -26.81
N TRP A 311 -5.16 12.28 -26.15
CA TRP A 311 -6.48 11.75 -26.48
C TRP A 311 -7.54 12.23 -25.51
N LEU A 312 -7.36 11.98 -24.19
CA LEU A 312 -8.25 12.44 -23.13
C LEU A 312 -7.49 13.27 -22.11
N GLY A 313 -8.11 14.33 -21.61
CA GLY A 313 -7.51 15.19 -20.58
C GLY A 313 -8.28 16.49 -20.47
N GLU A 314 -8.91 16.68 -19.34
CA GLU A 314 -9.71 17.86 -19.00
C GLU A 314 -9.10 18.58 -17.80
N PRO A 315 -9.20 19.94 -17.76
CA PRO A 315 -8.75 20.69 -16.58
C PRO A 315 -9.39 20.19 -15.29
N GLY A 316 -8.60 20.13 -14.22
CA GLY A 316 -9.04 19.66 -12.90
C GLY A 316 -9.32 18.16 -12.81
N SER A 317 -8.99 17.38 -13.84
CA SER A 317 -9.22 15.92 -13.87
C SER A 317 -7.92 15.12 -13.88
N SER A 318 -7.96 13.94 -13.26
CA SER A 318 -6.88 12.95 -13.28
C SER A 318 -7.39 11.65 -13.87
N TYR A 319 -6.62 11.08 -14.80
CA TYR A 319 -6.90 9.83 -15.51
C TYR A 319 -5.89 8.77 -15.11
N ASN A 320 -6.35 7.55 -14.82
CA ASN A 320 -5.49 6.43 -14.45
C ASN A 320 -6.12 5.07 -14.82
N SER A 321 -5.43 3.98 -14.52
CA SER A 321 -5.91 2.59 -14.70
C SER A 321 -6.42 2.29 -16.11
N VAL A 322 -5.72 2.80 -17.14
CA VAL A 322 -6.10 2.62 -18.55
C VAL A 322 -5.87 1.18 -18.98
N ARG A 323 -6.91 0.54 -19.54
CA ARG A 323 -6.86 -0.86 -20.05
C ARG A 323 -7.61 -0.97 -21.36
N ILE A 324 -6.91 -1.44 -22.38
CA ILE A 324 -7.49 -1.73 -23.70
C ILE A 324 -8.17 -3.10 -23.64
N SER A 325 -9.32 -3.25 -24.27
CA SER A 325 -9.99 -4.54 -24.40
C SER A 325 -9.23 -5.50 -25.32
N PRO A 326 -9.41 -6.84 -25.21
CA PRO A 326 -8.71 -7.82 -26.02
C PRO A 326 -8.85 -7.61 -27.54
N SER A 327 -9.98 -7.11 -28.03
CA SER A 327 -10.15 -6.79 -29.46
C SER A 327 -9.57 -5.42 -29.87
N GLY A 328 -9.17 -4.58 -28.90
CA GLY A 328 -8.75 -3.20 -29.15
C GLY A 328 -9.88 -2.21 -29.42
N LYS A 329 -11.15 -2.62 -29.32
CA LYS A 329 -12.30 -1.75 -29.64
C LYS A 329 -12.68 -0.81 -28.51
N TRP A 330 -12.40 -1.21 -27.26
CA TRP A 330 -12.81 -0.48 -26.07
C TRP A 330 -11.63 -0.17 -25.15
N VAL A 331 -11.77 0.89 -24.39
CA VAL A 331 -10.82 1.26 -23.34
C VAL A 331 -11.57 1.49 -22.03
N ALA A 332 -11.14 0.84 -20.96
CA ALA A 332 -11.56 1.13 -19.60
C ALA A 332 -10.54 2.08 -18.97
N PHE A 333 -11.02 3.08 -18.24
CA PHE A 333 -10.16 3.99 -17.49
C PHE A 333 -10.87 4.55 -16.25
N GLN A 334 -10.09 4.99 -15.27
CA GLN A 334 -10.61 5.72 -14.13
C GLN A 334 -10.37 7.22 -14.28
N LYS A 335 -11.38 8.03 -13.95
CA LYS A 335 -11.30 9.48 -13.95
C LYS A 335 -11.76 10.02 -12.59
N GLY A 336 -10.97 10.87 -11.97
CA GLY A 336 -11.28 11.56 -10.73
C GLY A 336 -10.95 13.03 -10.80
N LYS A 337 -11.28 13.78 -9.75
CA LYS A 337 -10.83 15.16 -9.58
C LYS A 337 -9.35 15.18 -9.19
N ALA A 338 -8.58 16.03 -9.84
CA ALA A 338 -7.24 16.34 -9.36
C ALA A 338 -7.33 17.19 -8.07
N ALA A 339 -6.36 17.08 -7.18
CA ALA A 339 -6.27 17.88 -5.96
C ALA A 339 -7.53 17.86 -5.07
N ALA A 340 -8.15 16.69 -4.88
CA ALA A 340 -9.35 16.56 -4.05
C ALA A 340 -9.37 15.23 -3.28
N VAL A 341 -10.14 15.20 -2.19
CA VAL A 341 -10.55 13.96 -1.51
C VAL A 341 -11.71 13.37 -2.30
N ASP A 342 -11.42 12.43 -3.21
CA ASP A 342 -12.38 11.91 -4.17
C ASP A 342 -12.23 10.41 -4.42
N ILE A 343 -13.26 9.80 -5.01
CA ILE A 343 -13.27 8.43 -5.50
C ILE A 343 -13.31 8.48 -7.03
N PRO A 344 -12.24 8.05 -7.72
CA PRO A 344 -12.26 8.01 -9.17
C PRO A 344 -13.36 7.09 -9.71
N GLU A 345 -14.07 7.54 -10.72
CA GLU A 345 -15.12 6.80 -11.42
C GLU A 345 -14.54 5.96 -12.55
N LEU A 346 -15.16 4.81 -12.82
CA LEU A 346 -14.74 3.88 -13.88
C LEU A 346 -15.59 4.12 -15.15
N TYR A 347 -14.92 4.38 -16.26
CA TYR A 347 -15.53 4.64 -17.54
C TYR A 347 -15.10 3.62 -18.61
N LEU A 348 -15.98 3.41 -19.59
CA LEU A 348 -15.72 2.71 -20.83
C LEU A 348 -15.89 3.66 -22.01
N ILE A 349 -14.97 3.63 -22.96
CA ILE A 349 -15.00 4.46 -24.15
C ILE A 349 -14.57 3.64 -25.38
N PRO A 350 -15.17 3.84 -26.59
CA PRO A 350 -14.62 3.27 -27.81
C PRO A 350 -13.20 3.77 -28.07
N MET A 351 -12.34 2.92 -28.61
CA MET A 351 -11.00 3.34 -29.00
C MET A 351 -11.06 4.53 -29.96
N ASN A 352 -10.31 5.59 -29.67
CA ASN A 352 -10.37 6.89 -30.36
C ASN A 352 -11.71 7.67 -30.24
N GLY A 353 -12.64 7.23 -29.38
CA GLY A 353 -13.88 7.94 -29.08
C GLY A 353 -13.67 9.28 -28.38
N ARG A 354 -14.69 10.12 -28.35
CA ARG A 354 -14.70 11.38 -27.60
C ARG A 354 -15.17 11.13 -26.17
N ILE A 355 -14.74 11.95 -25.22
CA ILE A 355 -15.15 11.81 -23.81
C ILE A 355 -16.67 11.79 -23.61
N SER A 356 -17.44 12.47 -24.49
CA SER A 356 -18.90 12.44 -24.49
C SER A 356 -19.51 11.05 -24.85
N GLU A 357 -18.72 10.15 -25.41
CA GLU A 357 -19.11 8.78 -25.73
C GLU A 357 -18.74 7.80 -24.59
N ALA A 358 -18.08 8.30 -23.54
CA ALA A 358 -17.70 7.48 -22.40
C ALA A 358 -18.93 7.08 -21.58
N SER A 359 -19.04 5.79 -21.28
CA SER A 359 -20.10 5.20 -20.47
C SER A 359 -19.61 4.93 -19.06
N LEU A 360 -20.28 5.51 -18.06
CA LEU A 360 -19.98 5.29 -16.64
C LEU A 360 -20.41 3.88 -16.20
N LEU A 361 -19.52 3.21 -15.47
CA LEU A 361 -19.81 2.04 -14.63
C LEU A 361 -19.90 2.51 -13.16
N PRO A 362 -21.09 2.76 -12.62
CA PRO A 362 -21.26 3.41 -11.33
C PRO A 362 -20.90 2.47 -10.18
N PHE A 363 -19.87 2.83 -9.42
CA PHE A 363 -19.47 2.09 -8.23
C PHE A 363 -18.75 3.01 -7.23
N ASP A 364 -19.45 3.40 -6.18
CA ASP A 364 -18.97 4.34 -5.17
C ASP A 364 -17.99 3.69 -4.18
N ARG A 365 -16.90 3.15 -4.72
CA ARG A 365 -15.77 2.57 -3.96
C ARG A 365 -14.47 2.89 -4.69
N ASN A 366 -13.39 3.04 -3.94
CA ASN A 366 -12.07 3.19 -4.52
C ASN A 366 -11.61 1.86 -5.14
N LYS A 367 -11.42 1.86 -6.46
CA LYS A 367 -11.11 0.67 -7.25
C LYS A 367 -9.61 0.55 -7.48
N GLY A 368 -9.09 -0.67 -7.41
CA GLY A 368 -7.77 -1.04 -7.88
C GLY A 368 -7.65 -1.08 -9.40
N SER A 369 -6.60 -1.72 -9.90
CA SER A 369 -6.42 -1.92 -11.34
C SER A 369 -7.53 -2.78 -11.93
N VAL A 370 -7.94 -2.42 -13.14
CA VAL A 370 -9.02 -3.09 -13.88
C VAL A 370 -8.44 -4.09 -14.86
N THR A 371 -9.08 -5.23 -15.05
CA THR A 371 -8.73 -6.26 -16.04
C THR A 371 -9.97 -6.69 -16.81
N TRP A 372 -9.85 -6.83 -18.14
CA TRP A 372 -10.92 -7.29 -19.02
C TRP A 372 -11.06 -8.80 -18.97
N SER A 373 -12.32 -9.31 -19.11
CA SER A 373 -12.53 -10.70 -19.52
C SER A 373 -12.12 -10.89 -20.99
N GLN A 374 -11.74 -12.13 -21.34
CA GLN A 374 -11.34 -12.44 -22.71
C GLN A 374 -12.48 -12.24 -23.73
N ASP A 375 -13.74 -12.45 -23.32
CA ASP A 375 -14.94 -12.25 -24.14
C ASP A 375 -15.44 -10.80 -24.15
N GLU A 376 -14.74 -9.88 -23.48
CA GLU A 376 -15.05 -8.45 -23.35
C GLU A 376 -16.41 -8.12 -22.72
N LYS A 377 -17.07 -9.09 -22.07
CA LYS A 377 -18.37 -8.85 -21.44
C LYS A 377 -18.27 -8.36 -20.01
N SER A 378 -17.10 -8.50 -19.39
CA SER A 378 -16.90 -8.14 -17.98
C SER A 378 -15.57 -7.45 -17.73
N LEU A 379 -15.57 -6.62 -16.67
CA LEU A 379 -14.36 -6.08 -16.04
C LEU A 379 -14.23 -6.67 -14.65
N PHE A 380 -12.97 -6.91 -14.24
CA PHE A 380 -12.61 -7.37 -12.91
C PHE A 380 -11.74 -6.32 -12.23
N PHE A 381 -11.98 -6.08 -10.95
CA PHE A 381 -11.19 -5.17 -10.12
C PHE A 381 -11.39 -5.47 -8.64
N THR A 382 -10.41 -5.11 -7.80
CA THR A 382 -10.58 -5.09 -6.35
C THR A 382 -11.08 -3.73 -5.90
N ALA A 383 -11.81 -3.68 -4.79
CA ALA A 383 -12.16 -2.42 -4.16
C ALA A 383 -12.30 -2.55 -2.65
N GLN A 384 -11.83 -1.55 -1.91
CA GLN A 384 -12.09 -1.45 -0.48
C GLN A 384 -13.59 -1.30 -0.24
N SER A 385 -14.15 -2.17 0.59
CA SER A 385 -15.58 -2.17 0.91
C SER A 385 -15.86 -2.80 2.27
N ASN A 386 -16.35 -1.99 3.21
CA ASN A 386 -16.93 -2.47 4.47
C ASN A 386 -16.03 -3.41 5.29
N GLY A 387 -14.74 -3.08 5.38
CA GLY A 387 -13.73 -3.84 6.14
C GLY A 387 -13.04 -4.96 5.36
N GLY A 388 -13.36 -5.12 4.07
CA GLY A 388 -12.71 -6.05 3.15
C GLY A 388 -12.18 -5.38 1.89
N ILE A 389 -11.50 -6.17 1.08
CA ILE A 389 -11.04 -5.79 -0.27
C ILE A 389 -11.49 -6.88 -1.25
N PRO A 390 -12.79 -7.06 -1.47
CA PRO A 390 -13.28 -8.08 -2.38
C PRO A 390 -12.82 -7.87 -3.82
N LEU A 391 -12.71 -8.97 -4.57
CA LEU A 391 -12.64 -8.97 -6.02
C LEU A 391 -14.06 -8.84 -6.58
N TYR A 392 -14.27 -7.91 -7.50
CA TYR A 392 -15.55 -7.63 -8.13
C TYR A 392 -15.52 -7.99 -9.62
N ARG A 393 -16.67 -8.37 -10.15
CA ARG A 393 -16.96 -8.45 -11.59
C ARG A 393 -18.04 -7.46 -11.93
N ALA A 394 -17.77 -6.60 -12.91
CA ALA A 394 -18.74 -5.70 -13.54
C ALA A 394 -19.17 -6.28 -14.88
N ASP A 395 -20.44 -6.54 -15.08
CA ASP A 395 -21.02 -6.86 -16.39
C ASP A 395 -21.23 -5.57 -17.17
N ILE A 396 -20.69 -5.50 -18.38
CA ILE A 396 -20.65 -4.27 -19.17
C ILE A 396 -22.04 -3.88 -19.68
N ALA A 397 -22.82 -4.85 -20.15
CA ALA A 397 -24.12 -4.59 -20.77
C ALA A 397 -25.16 -4.14 -19.73
N SER A 398 -25.26 -4.84 -18.61
CA SER A 398 -26.20 -4.54 -17.53
C SER A 398 -25.68 -3.52 -16.52
N LYS A 399 -24.38 -3.22 -16.53
CA LYS A 399 -23.68 -2.41 -15.53
C LYS A 399 -23.78 -2.97 -14.10
N LYS A 400 -24.18 -4.23 -13.93
CA LYS A 400 -24.28 -4.89 -12.65
C LYS A 400 -22.88 -5.24 -12.11
N ILE A 401 -22.59 -4.85 -10.89
CA ILE A 401 -21.32 -5.14 -10.21
C ILE A 401 -21.60 -6.07 -9.03
N ILE A 402 -20.89 -7.20 -8.98
CA ILE A 402 -21.05 -8.21 -7.93
C ILE A 402 -19.69 -8.58 -7.34
N PRO A 403 -19.60 -8.81 -6.02
CA PRO A 403 -18.40 -9.38 -5.41
C PRO A 403 -18.26 -10.86 -5.80
N LEU A 404 -17.04 -11.31 -6.03
CA LEU A 404 -16.69 -12.71 -6.33
C LEU A 404 -16.04 -13.41 -5.13
N THR A 405 -15.52 -12.64 -4.18
CA THR A 405 -14.92 -13.15 -2.93
C THR A 405 -15.73 -12.67 -1.72
N ALA A 406 -15.49 -13.28 -0.58
CA ALA A 406 -16.18 -12.90 0.66
C ALA A 406 -15.97 -11.40 0.98
N PRO A 407 -16.99 -10.70 1.47
CA PRO A 407 -16.93 -9.26 1.70
C PRO A 407 -15.94 -8.85 2.81
N ASP A 408 -15.59 -9.77 3.70
CA ASP A 408 -14.64 -9.59 4.81
C ASP A 408 -13.25 -10.17 4.52
N ALA A 409 -13.01 -10.70 3.30
CA ALA A 409 -11.69 -11.12 2.84
C ALA A 409 -10.98 -9.98 2.07
N GLY A 410 -9.66 -10.07 1.96
CA GLY A 410 -8.85 -9.17 1.15
C GLY A 410 -8.28 -9.86 -0.08
N VAL A 411 -8.34 -9.20 -1.22
CA VAL A 411 -7.62 -9.62 -2.43
C VAL A 411 -6.55 -8.59 -2.73
N GLY A 412 -5.27 -8.99 -2.59
CA GLY A 412 -4.12 -8.10 -2.78
C GLY A 412 -3.74 -7.93 -4.25
N SER A 413 -3.63 -9.01 -4.99
CA SER A 413 -3.31 -9.06 -6.42
C SER A 413 -4.11 -10.17 -7.09
N PHE A 414 -4.48 -9.99 -8.32
CA PHE A 414 -5.19 -11.00 -9.11
C PHE A 414 -4.82 -10.92 -10.59
N ASP A 415 -5.07 -12.01 -11.31
CA ASP A 415 -4.96 -12.07 -12.77
C ASP A 415 -5.94 -13.08 -13.37
N LEU A 416 -6.17 -13.01 -14.68
CA LEU A 416 -7.10 -13.85 -15.44
C LEU A 416 -6.41 -14.52 -16.62
N ALA A 417 -6.69 -15.82 -16.80
CA ALA A 417 -6.38 -16.55 -18.04
C ALA A 417 -7.38 -17.70 -18.23
N ASN A 418 -7.80 -17.97 -19.47
CA ASN A 418 -8.64 -19.12 -19.84
C ASN A 418 -9.88 -19.31 -18.94
N ASN A 419 -10.65 -18.25 -18.73
CA ASN A 419 -11.84 -18.23 -17.87
C ASN A 419 -11.57 -18.64 -16.41
N ARG A 420 -10.35 -18.51 -15.93
CA ARG A 420 -9.95 -18.74 -14.55
C ARG A 420 -9.34 -17.47 -13.93
N LEU A 421 -9.53 -17.37 -12.64
CA LEU A 421 -8.92 -16.37 -11.77
C LEU A 421 -7.78 -17.00 -10.98
N VAL A 422 -6.69 -16.25 -10.81
CA VAL A 422 -5.73 -16.46 -9.73
C VAL A 422 -5.67 -15.18 -8.89
N PHE A 423 -5.67 -15.32 -7.58
CA PHE A 423 -5.57 -14.15 -6.70
C PHE A 423 -4.89 -14.48 -5.38
N VAL A 424 -4.33 -13.44 -4.78
CA VAL A 424 -3.76 -13.50 -3.42
C VAL A 424 -4.85 -13.12 -2.44
N GLN A 425 -5.25 -14.08 -1.61
CA GLN A 425 -6.28 -13.88 -0.60
C GLN A 425 -5.65 -13.68 0.77
N THR A 426 -6.17 -12.69 1.48
CA THR A 426 -5.90 -12.47 2.89
C THR A 426 -7.19 -12.69 3.69
N ASN A 427 -7.09 -13.50 4.72
CA ASN A 427 -8.08 -13.61 5.78
C ASN A 427 -7.38 -13.72 7.14
N VAL A 428 -8.14 -13.63 8.22
CA VAL A 428 -7.55 -13.61 9.57
C VAL A 428 -6.84 -14.91 9.93
N SER A 429 -7.36 -16.06 9.49
CA SER A 429 -6.78 -17.38 9.79
C SER A 429 -5.60 -17.75 8.89
N SER A 430 -5.45 -17.11 7.73
CA SER A 430 -4.37 -17.37 6.78
C SER A 430 -4.14 -16.16 5.87
N PRO A 431 -3.26 -15.23 6.25
CA PRO A 431 -2.90 -14.13 5.38
C PRO A 431 -2.07 -14.61 4.18
N PHE A 432 -2.28 -13.98 3.01
CA PHE A 432 -1.48 -14.15 1.80
C PHE A 432 -1.41 -15.57 1.22
N GLU A 433 -2.51 -16.27 1.10
CA GLU A 433 -2.53 -17.52 0.32
C GLU A 433 -2.95 -17.27 -1.13
N ILE A 434 -2.49 -18.13 -2.03
CA ILE A 434 -2.84 -18.07 -3.45
C ILE A 434 -4.07 -18.96 -3.69
N VAL A 435 -5.07 -18.38 -4.33
CA VAL A 435 -6.35 -19.03 -4.63
C VAL A 435 -6.59 -18.98 -6.14
N ILE A 436 -7.14 -20.06 -6.69
CA ILE A 436 -7.68 -20.11 -8.03
C ILE A 436 -9.21 -20.27 -7.97
N ALA A 437 -9.91 -19.72 -8.96
CA ALA A 437 -11.36 -19.82 -9.09
C ALA A 437 -11.80 -19.74 -10.55
N ASP A 438 -13.05 -20.02 -10.81
CA ASP A 438 -13.68 -19.67 -12.08
C ASP A 438 -14.00 -18.16 -12.12
N THR A 439 -14.20 -17.59 -13.32
CA THR A 439 -14.49 -16.15 -13.48
C THR A 439 -15.84 -15.70 -12.92
N ASP A 440 -16.69 -16.63 -12.49
CA ASP A 440 -17.92 -16.34 -11.73
C ASP A 440 -17.72 -16.38 -10.21
N GLY A 441 -16.48 -16.60 -9.75
CA GLY A 441 -16.11 -16.70 -8.32
C GLY A 441 -16.36 -18.05 -7.68
N LYS A 442 -16.85 -19.06 -8.45
CA LYS A 442 -17.06 -20.42 -7.95
C LYS A 442 -15.79 -21.26 -8.00
N ASN A 443 -15.87 -22.47 -7.46
CA ASN A 443 -14.79 -23.47 -7.45
C ASN A 443 -13.47 -22.91 -6.91
N GLN A 444 -13.55 -22.09 -5.85
CA GLN A 444 -12.36 -21.54 -5.19
C GLN A 444 -11.53 -22.66 -4.56
N GLN A 445 -10.23 -22.68 -4.89
CA GLN A 445 -9.28 -23.62 -4.35
C GLN A 445 -7.99 -22.89 -3.93
N THR A 446 -7.61 -23.02 -2.67
CA THR A 446 -6.29 -22.56 -2.18
C THR A 446 -5.21 -23.50 -2.72
N ILE A 447 -4.22 -22.95 -3.40
CA ILE A 447 -3.14 -23.71 -4.04
C ILE A 447 -1.76 -23.48 -3.40
N SER A 448 -1.73 -22.80 -2.26
CA SER A 448 -0.52 -22.56 -1.46
C SER A 448 -0.76 -22.84 0.02
N THR A 449 0.33 -22.98 0.78
CA THR A 449 0.32 -23.17 2.24
C THR A 449 1.38 -22.27 2.89
N LEU A 450 1.50 -21.04 2.41
CA LEU A 450 2.58 -20.12 2.77
C LEU A 450 2.59 -19.77 4.26
N ASN A 451 1.41 -19.55 4.83
CA ASN A 451 1.24 -19.16 6.22
C ASN A 451 0.38 -20.16 7.02
N SER A 452 -0.54 -20.85 6.39
CA SER A 452 -1.46 -21.79 7.05
C SER A 452 -0.75 -22.88 7.85
N SER A 453 0.41 -23.35 7.40
CA SER A 453 1.18 -24.41 8.06
C SER A 453 1.65 -24.01 9.48
N TRP A 454 2.22 -22.84 9.66
CA TRP A 454 2.68 -22.39 10.98
C TRP A 454 1.55 -21.79 11.83
N LEU A 455 0.56 -21.15 11.20
CA LEU A 455 -0.60 -20.60 11.88
C LEU A 455 -1.55 -21.67 12.44
N SER A 456 -1.57 -22.88 11.87
CA SER A 456 -2.39 -23.98 12.37
C SER A 456 -2.12 -24.30 13.85
N ASN A 457 -0.90 -24.07 14.32
CA ASN A 457 -0.46 -24.26 15.70
C ASN A 457 -0.60 -22.99 16.57
N ARG A 458 -1.21 -21.92 16.07
CA ARG A 458 -1.40 -20.67 16.80
C ARG A 458 -2.85 -20.46 17.18
N GLU A 459 -3.08 -19.90 18.37
CA GLU A 459 -4.36 -19.42 18.80
C GLU A 459 -4.60 -18.04 18.20
N ILE A 460 -5.56 -17.94 17.28
CA ILE A 460 -5.87 -16.74 16.49
C ILE A 460 -7.15 -16.13 17.03
N SER A 461 -7.13 -14.82 17.26
CA SER A 461 -8.33 -14.04 17.56
C SER A 461 -9.05 -13.64 16.26
N ILE A 462 -10.34 -13.92 16.19
CA ILE A 462 -11.18 -13.60 15.02
C ILE A 462 -11.96 -12.31 15.31
N PRO A 463 -11.87 -11.30 14.42
CA PRO A 463 -12.64 -10.07 14.58
C PRO A 463 -14.14 -10.30 14.46
N GLU A 464 -14.88 -9.85 15.44
CA GLU A 464 -16.35 -9.88 15.44
C GLU A 464 -16.90 -8.53 15.01
N LYS A 465 -17.57 -8.49 13.86
CA LYS A 465 -18.12 -7.25 13.27
C LYS A 465 -19.35 -6.77 14.03
N ARG A 466 -19.43 -5.45 14.22
CA ARG A 466 -20.55 -4.69 14.77
C ARG A 466 -20.73 -3.40 13.99
N SER A 467 -21.86 -2.71 14.20
CA SER A 467 -22.12 -1.41 13.63
C SER A 467 -23.06 -0.56 14.48
N PHE A 468 -23.04 0.72 14.24
CA PHE A 468 -24.04 1.68 14.75
C PHE A 468 -24.24 2.80 13.74
N VAL A 469 -25.33 3.54 13.88
CA VAL A 469 -25.58 4.75 13.12
C VAL A 469 -25.17 5.95 13.96
N ASN A 470 -24.30 6.80 13.43
CA ASN A 470 -23.86 8.02 14.10
C ASN A 470 -24.89 9.15 13.95
N GLU A 471 -24.62 10.31 14.57
CA GLU A 471 -25.54 11.47 14.58
C GLU A 471 -25.77 12.09 13.20
N GLU A 472 -24.90 11.83 12.22
CA GLU A 472 -25.08 12.26 10.84
C GLU A 472 -25.82 11.22 9.96
N GLY A 473 -26.37 10.17 10.58
CA GLY A 473 -27.08 9.10 9.88
C GLY A 473 -26.19 8.14 9.09
N MET A 474 -24.87 8.13 9.35
CA MET A 474 -23.93 7.25 8.68
C MET A 474 -23.69 5.99 9.51
N THR A 475 -23.63 4.82 8.83
CA THR A 475 -23.27 3.56 9.48
C THR A 475 -21.78 3.48 9.71
N VAL A 476 -21.36 3.42 10.95
CA VAL A 476 -19.99 3.19 11.40
C VAL A 476 -19.83 1.73 11.75
N GLU A 477 -18.89 1.05 11.09
CA GLU A 477 -18.54 -0.35 11.37
C GLU A 477 -17.34 -0.42 12.30
N TYR A 478 -17.36 -1.39 13.22
CA TYR A 478 -16.27 -1.67 14.14
C TYR A 478 -16.15 -3.17 14.44
N TRP A 479 -14.99 -3.56 14.91
CA TRP A 479 -14.69 -4.96 15.22
C TRP A 479 -14.16 -5.09 16.64
N ILE A 480 -14.48 -6.22 17.26
CA ILE A 480 -13.99 -6.61 18.57
C ILE A 480 -13.20 -7.90 18.39
N MET A 481 -11.97 -7.92 18.87
CA MET A 481 -11.13 -9.11 18.93
C MET A 481 -10.96 -9.53 20.38
N LYS A 482 -11.38 -10.74 20.69
CA LYS A 482 -11.27 -11.32 22.05
C LYS A 482 -9.85 -11.84 22.29
N PRO A 483 -9.36 -11.81 23.55
CA PRO A 483 -8.05 -12.35 23.87
C PRO A 483 -7.98 -13.85 23.69
N ALA A 484 -6.77 -14.36 23.46
CA ALA A 484 -6.47 -15.79 23.50
C ALA A 484 -6.87 -16.37 24.87
N GLY A 485 -7.58 -17.49 24.87
CA GLY A 485 -8.11 -18.08 26.10
C GLY A 485 -9.24 -17.27 26.74
N PHE A 486 -10.07 -16.60 25.95
CA PHE A 486 -11.24 -15.84 26.44
C PHE A 486 -12.16 -16.70 27.31
N VAL A 487 -12.49 -16.19 28.50
CA VAL A 487 -13.39 -16.84 29.46
C VAL A 487 -14.64 -15.97 29.63
N PRO A 488 -15.84 -16.45 29.33
CA PRO A 488 -17.07 -15.71 29.58
C PRO A 488 -17.19 -15.30 31.07
N GLY A 489 -17.69 -14.08 31.33
CA GLY A 489 -17.86 -13.54 32.68
C GLY A 489 -16.59 -12.85 33.25
N LYS A 490 -15.40 -13.07 32.70
CA LYS A 490 -14.18 -12.32 33.04
C LYS A 490 -14.20 -10.97 32.35
N LYS A 491 -13.71 -9.92 33.01
CA LYS A 491 -13.48 -8.58 32.43
C LYS A 491 -12.03 -8.42 32.03
N TYR A 492 -11.80 -7.81 30.85
CA TYR A 492 -10.50 -7.69 30.21
C TYR A 492 -10.09 -6.22 30.00
N ALA A 493 -8.82 -5.93 30.21
CA ALA A 493 -8.22 -4.70 29.74
C ALA A 493 -8.35 -4.59 28.23
N THR A 494 -8.58 -3.38 27.72
CA THR A 494 -8.97 -3.19 26.32
C THR A 494 -8.12 -2.10 25.65
N ILE A 495 -7.69 -2.38 24.42
CA ILE A 495 -6.97 -1.45 23.56
C ILE A 495 -7.91 -0.97 22.45
N LEU A 496 -8.19 0.33 22.40
CA LEU A 496 -8.78 0.97 21.24
C LEU A 496 -7.64 1.26 20.24
N ASN A 497 -7.62 0.56 19.10
CA ASN A 497 -6.61 0.77 18.05
C ASN A 497 -7.26 1.49 16.88
N ILE A 498 -6.66 2.62 16.45
CA ILE A 498 -7.21 3.53 15.46
C ILE A 498 -6.34 3.51 14.21
N HIS A 499 -6.95 3.49 13.01
CA HIS A 499 -6.23 3.55 11.74
C HIS A 499 -5.86 4.96 11.32
N GLY A 500 -4.78 5.08 10.53
CA GLY A 500 -4.31 6.32 9.93
C GLY A 500 -5.02 6.69 8.63
N GLY A 501 -4.43 7.57 7.88
CA GLY A 501 -4.93 8.04 6.59
C GLY A 501 -5.12 9.57 6.55
N PRO A 502 -6.32 10.11 6.84
CA PRO A 502 -7.53 9.54 7.48
C PRO A 502 -8.34 8.56 6.63
N SER A 503 -8.12 8.50 5.34
CA SER A 503 -8.91 7.72 4.36
C SER A 503 -8.53 6.22 4.28
N ALA A 504 -7.76 5.67 5.22
CA ALA A 504 -7.56 4.23 5.32
C ALA A 504 -8.88 3.52 5.70
N MET A 505 -8.87 2.21 5.64
CA MET A 505 -9.94 1.34 6.11
C MET A 505 -9.31 0.11 6.74
N TRP A 506 -9.74 -0.26 7.95
CA TRP A 506 -9.37 -1.53 8.57
C TRP A 506 -10.52 -2.51 8.59
N GLY A 507 -10.18 -3.79 8.63
CA GLY A 507 -11.12 -4.90 8.72
C GLY A 507 -10.42 -6.23 8.50
N PRO A 508 -11.14 -7.36 8.54
CA PRO A 508 -10.55 -8.69 8.38
C PRO A 508 -9.80 -8.93 7.06
N GLY A 509 -10.17 -8.18 6.01
CA GLY A 509 -9.52 -8.27 4.70
C GLY A 509 -8.30 -7.35 4.54
N GLU A 510 -7.97 -6.54 5.53
CA GLU A 510 -6.79 -5.67 5.57
C GLU A 510 -5.70 -6.34 6.42
N ASN A 511 -4.46 -6.36 5.93
CA ASN A 511 -3.41 -7.17 6.51
C ASN A 511 -2.28 -6.39 7.19
N SER A 512 -2.24 -5.07 7.05
CA SER A 512 -1.10 -4.26 7.48
C SER A 512 -0.85 -4.30 8.98
N MET A 513 -1.91 -4.45 9.78
CA MET A 513 -1.84 -4.50 11.25
C MET A 513 -2.16 -5.90 11.82
N TRP A 514 -2.25 -6.92 10.97
CA TRP A 514 -2.65 -8.28 11.38
C TRP A 514 -1.83 -8.79 12.58
N HIS A 515 -0.50 -8.70 12.52
CA HIS A 515 0.38 -9.22 13.56
C HIS A 515 0.23 -8.44 14.88
N GLU A 516 0.13 -7.12 14.82
CA GLU A 516 -0.03 -6.28 16.02
C GLU A 516 -1.32 -6.61 16.76
N PHE A 517 -2.44 -6.74 16.05
CA PHE A 517 -3.73 -7.11 16.66
C PHE A 517 -3.70 -8.50 17.30
N GLN A 518 -3.17 -9.49 16.57
CA GLN A 518 -3.03 -10.86 17.11
C GLN A 518 -2.11 -10.89 18.33
N TYR A 519 -1.03 -10.11 18.32
CA TYR A 519 -0.11 -10.05 19.42
C TYR A 519 -0.74 -9.44 20.68
N TYR A 520 -1.50 -8.35 20.57
CA TYR A 520 -2.23 -7.80 21.71
C TYR A 520 -3.26 -8.79 22.28
N CYS A 521 -4.02 -9.45 21.41
CA CYS A 521 -4.97 -10.50 21.85
C CYS A 521 -4.25 -11.67 22.53
N SER A 522 -3.07 -12.08 22.05
CA SER A 522 -2.28 -13.14 22.65
C SER A 522 -1.75 -12.78 24.06
N ARG A 523 -1.63 -11.48 24.35
CA ARG A 523 -1.20 -10.94 25.64
C ARG A 523 -2.36 -10.76 26.62
N GLY A 524 -3.60 -11.07 26.23
CA GLY A 524 -4.77 -11.04 27.08
C GLY A 524 -5.62 -9.78 26.99
N TYR A 525 -5.37 -8.91 26.02
CA TYR A 525 -6.18 -7.73 25.78
C TYR A 525 -7.34 -8.00 24.82
N VAL A 526 -8.47 -7.34 25.04
CA VAL A 526 -9.47 -7.13 23.98
C VAL A 526 -8.95 -6.00 23.08
N VAL A 527 -9.07 -6.16 21.76
CA VAL A 527 -8.78 -5.11 20.80
C VAL A 527 -10.09 -4.66 20.15
N VAL A 528 -10.34 -3.36 20.17
CA VAL A 528 -11.45 -2.71 19.47
C VAL A 528 -10.88 -1.78 18.42
N TYR A 529 -11.39 -1.86 17.18
CA TYR A 529 -11.07 -0.93 16.13
C TYR A 529 -12.29 -0.60 15.28
N ALA A 530 -12.35 0.60 14.73
CA ALA A 530 -13.49 1.10 13.98
C ALA A 530 -13.02 1.85 12.72
N ASN A 531 -13.93 1.98 11.76
CA ASN A 531 -13.77 2.86 10.61
C ASN A 531 -14.65 4.12 10.83
N PRO A 532 -14.10 5.19 11.42
CA PRO A 532 -14.85 6.41 11.65
C PRO A 532 -15.15 7.14 10.33
N ARG A 533 -16.06 8.14 10.37
CA ARG A 533 -16.25 9.06 9.23
C ARG A 533 -14.92 9.59 8.70
N GLY A 534 -14.75 9.67 7.38
CA GLY A 534 -13.48 9.96 6.73
C GLY A 534 -12.73 8.72 6.21
N SER A 535 -13.09 7.51 6.69
CA SER A 535 -12.50 6.26 6.20
C SER A 535 -12.88 5.96 4.76
N GLY A 536 -11.98 5.26 4.04
CA GLY A 536 -12.26 4.63 2.75
C GLY A 536 -13.24 3.46 2.87
N GLY A 537 -13.72 2.96 1.72
CA GLY A 537 -14.54 1.74 1.67
C GLY A 537 -16.04 1.93 1.97
N TYR A 538 -16.51 3.16 2.20
CA TYR A 538 -17.91 3.47 2.56
C TYR A 538 -18.58 4.49 1.61
N GLY A 539 -17.91 4.83 0.51
CA GLY A 539 -18.40 5.78 -0.48
C GLY A 539 -17.94 7.23 -0.24
N ALA A 540 -18.15 8.07 -1.25
CA ALA A 540 -17.62 9.44 -1.29
C ALA A 540 -18.19 10.34 -0.18
N LYS A 541 -19.46 10.17 0.19
CA LYS A 541 -20.08 10.93 1.27
C LYS A 541 -19.38 10.66 2.61
N PHE A 542 -19.15 9.39 2.92
CA PHE A 542 -18.48 8.96 4.15
C PHE A 542 -17.01 9.41 4.16
N LEU A 543 -16.32 9.25 3.04
CA LEU A 543 -14.92 9.66 2.85
C LEU A 543 -14.70 11.16 3.13
N ARG A 544 -15.64 12.01 2.74
CA ARG A 544 -15.56 13.48 2.92
C ARG A 544 -16.12 13.98 4.24
N ALA A 545 -16.70 13.12 5.07
CA ALA A 545 -17.40 13.53 6.28
C ALA A 545 -16.50 14.07 7.40
N ASN A 546 -15.18 14.00 7.25
CA ASN A 546 -14.22 14.61 8.16
C ASN A 546 -13.50 15.85 7.59
N MET A 547 -13.99 16.44 6.50
CA MET A 547 -13.44 17.70 6.00
C MET A 547 -13.66 18.82 7.02
N ASN A 548 -12.63 19.62 7.29
CA ASN A 548 -12.59 20.64 8.35
C ASN A 548 -12.90 20.10 9.76
N ASN A 549 -12.85 18.80 9.96
CA ASN A 549 -13.23 18.12 11.20
C ASN A 549 -12.47 16.80 11.38
N TRP A 550 -11.16 16.91 11.56
CA TRP A 550 -10.33 15.71 11.75
C TRP A 550 -10.44 15.14 13.15
N GLY A 551 -10.71 15.99 14.16
CA GLY A 551 -10.75 15.64 15.58
C GLY A 551 -12.14 15.20 16.04
N VAL A 552 -13.10 16.13 16.11
CA VAL A 552 -14.37 15.94 16.84
C VAL A 552 -15.20 14.78 16.32
N GLY A 553 -15.51 14.77 15.02
CA GLY A 553 -16.39 13.74 14.44
C GLY A 553 -15.80 12.35 14.50
N PRO A 554 -14.59 12.13 13.97
CA PRO A 554 -13.93 10.81 14.03
C PRO A 554 -13.67 10.31 15.45
N ALA A 555 -13.28 11.19 16.40
CA ALA A 555 -13.12 10.82 17.81
C ALA A 555 -14.44 10.31 18.39
N LYS A 556 -15.55 11.00 18.13
CA LYS A 556 -16.87 10.57 18.59
C LYS A 556 -17.25 9.20 18.05
N ASP A 557 -16.97 8.92 16.76
CA ASP A 557 -17.25 7.63 16.15
C ASP A 557 -16.47 6.48 16.81
N VAL A 558 -15.16 6.63 17.02
CA VAL A 558 -14.33 5.57 17.63
C VAL A 558 -14.62 5.39 19.12
N LEU A 559 -14.92 6.46 19.85
CA LEU A 559 -15.32 6.39 21.26
C LEU A 559 -16.70 5.72 21.42
N THR A 560 -17.66 6.02 20.55
CA THR A 560 -18.97 5.35 20.53
C THR A 560 -18.81 3.85 20.23
N ALA A 561 -17.91 3.47 19.31
CA ALA A 561 -17.60 2.06 19.05
C ALA A 561 -17.07 1.34 20.31
N LEU A 562 -16.16 1.99 21.05
CA LEU A 562 -15.63 1.45 22.31
C LEU A 562 -16.73 1.34 23.38
N GLU A 563 -17.61 2.33 23.53
CA GLU A 563 -18.74 2.31 24.47
C GLU A 563 -19.70 1.17 24.18
N LYS A 564 -20.04 0.98 22.90
CA LYS A 564 -20.90 -0.14 22.49
C LYS A 564 -20.25 -1.50 22.72
N ALA A 565 -18.94 -1.61 22.46
CA ALA A 565 -18.18 -2.82 22.77
C ALA A 565 -18.15 -3.09 24.29
N ALA A 566 -18.01 -2.06 25.12
CA ALA A 566 -18.05 -2.17 26.59
C ALA A 566 -19.42 -2.65 27.11
N GLY A 567 -20.49 -2.31 26.38
CA GLY A 567 -21.85 -2.79 26.68
C GLY A 567 -22.04 -4.31 26.56
N GLU A 568 -21.12 -5.05 25.91
CA GLU A 568 -21.14 -6.52 25.86
C GLU A 568 -20.69 -7.18 27.17
N GLY A 569 -20.23 -6.40 28.17
CA GLY A 569 -20.08 -6.82 29.57
C GLY A 569 -18.72 -7.43 29.94
N TYR A 570 -17.84 -7.75 29.01
CA TYR A 570 -16.51 -8.32 29.28
C TYR A 570 -15.35 -7.32 29.16
N ILE A 571 -15.58 -6.06 28.80
CA ILE A 571 -14.60 -5.00 28.81
C ILE A 571 -14.54 -4.35 30.19
N ASP A 572 -13.32 -4.18 30.73
CA ASP A 572 -13.07 -3.42 31.94
C ASP A 572 -12.82 -1.95 31.59
N THR A 573 -13.81 -1.10 31.77
CA THR A 573 -13.72 0.32 31.47
C THR A 573 -12.77 1.08 32.38
N SER A 574 -12.28 0.48 33.47
CA SER A 574 -11.23 1.04 34.33
C SER A 574 -9.82 0.76 33.79
N ARG A 575 -9.67 -0.11 32.76
CA ARG A 575 -8.39 -0.54 32.20
C ARG A 575 -8.39 -0.37 30.67
N LEU A 576 -8.49 0.89 30.20
CA LEU A 576 -8.53 1.23 28.79
C LEU A 576 -7.20 1.84 28.32
N ALA A 577 -6.70 1.39 27.17
CA ALA A 577 -5.61 2.00 26.43
C ALA A 577 -6.09 2.47 25.06
N VAL A 578 -5.42 3.47 24.48
CA VAL A 578 -5.65 3.94 23.10
C VAL A 578 -4.33 4.02 22.34
N THR A 579 -4.33 3.56 21.07
CA THR A 579 -3.14 3.60 20.21
C THR A 579 -3.52 3.87 18.77
N GLY A 580 -2.57 4.41 18.01
CA GLY A 580 -2.70 4.64 16.57
C GLY A 580 -1.50 5.37 15.97
N GLY A 581 -1.37 5.29 14.65
CA GLY A 581 -0.25 5.88 13.92
C GLY A 581 -0.67 6.87 12.82
N SER A 582 0.21 7.84 12.50
CA SER A 582 -0.04 8.86 11.48
C SER A 582 -1.25 9.72 11.87
N TYR A 583 -2.26 9.86 11.00
CA TYR A 583 -3.52 10.50 11.38
C TYR A 583 -4.11 9.91 12.68
N ALA A 584 -4.00 8.61 12.91
CA ALA A 584 -4.48 8.04 14.16
C ALA A 584 -3.61 8.43 15.37
N GLY A 585 -2.32 8.71 15.19
CA GLY A 585 -1.48 9.33 16.22
C GLY A 585 -1.96 10.73 16.58
N TYR A 586 -2.42 11.49 15.59
CA TYR A 586 -3.15 12.74 15.78
C TYR A 586 -4.41 12.50 16.61
N LEU A 587 -5.26 11.54 16.20
CA LEU A 587 -6.54 11.30 16.84
C LEU A 587 -6.39 10.76 18.28
N VAL A 588 -5.35 9.99 18.58
CA VAL A 588 -4.98 9.60 19.95
C VAL A 588 -4.72 10.84 20.82
N ALA A 589 -3.85 11.76 20.34
CA ALA A 589 -3.55 12.99 21.08
C ALA A 589 -4.79 13.88 21.25
N TRP A 590 -5.63 13.98 20.22
CA TRP A 590 -6.92 14.66 20.28
C TRP A 590 -7.82 14.07 21.36
N ILE A 591 -8.00 12.75 21.34
CA ILE A 591 -8.87 12.05 22.30
C ILE A 591 -8.39 12.26 23.74
N ILE A 592 -7.11 12.03 24.05
CA ILE A 592 -6.61 12.17 25.45
C ILE A 592 -6.55 13.63 25.94
N ALA A 593 -6.65 14.60 25.02
CA ALA A 593 -6.82 16.01 25.38
C ALA A 593 -8.28 16.39 25.72
N HIS A 594 -9.26 15.59 25.28
CA HIS A 594 -10.69 15.88 25.44
C HIS A 594 -11.45 14.83 26.26
N ASP A 595 -10.85 13.66 26.50
CA ASP A 595 -11.46 12.53 27.21
C ASP A 595 -10.45 11.89 28.19
N GLN A 596 -10.86 11.68 29.45
CA GLN A 596 -9.97 11.20 30.51
C GLN A 596 -10.18 9.70 30.87
N ARG A 597 -10.95 8.95 30.06
CA ARG A 597 -11.25 7.53 30.32
C ARG A 597 -10.04 6.59 30.17
N PHE A 598 -9.06 6.97 29.34
CA PHE A 598 -7.89 6.14 29.06
C PHE A 598 -6.83 6.25 30.17
N LYS A 599 -6.32 5.10 30.62
CA LYS A 599 -5.27 5.01 31.63
C LYS A 599 -3.87 5.14 31.05
N VAL A 600 -3.74 4.88 29.74
CA VAL A 600 -2.46 4.94 29.02
C VAL A 600 -2.75 5.13 27.53
N ALA A 601 -1.83 5.82 26.83
CA ALA A 601 -1.92 6.09 25.40
C ALA A 601 -0.59 5.84 24.71
N CYS A 602 -0.66 5.48 23.43
CA CYS A 602 0.48 5.37 22.55
C CYS A 602 0.16 6.02 21.20
N SER A 603 1.00 6.94 20.74
CA SER A 603 0.94 7.40 19.34
C SER A 603 2.23 7.11 18.59
N GLN A 604 2.08 6.87 17.31
CA GLN A 604 3.18 6.52 16.42
C GLN A 604 3.17 7.51 15.26
N ARG A 605 4.30 8.21 15.02
CA ARG A 605 4.46 9.13 13.87
C ARG A 605 3.24 10.02 13.63
N GLY A 606 2.73 10.64 14.70
CA GLY A 606 1.50 11.45 14.65
C GLY A 606 1.73 12.86 14.09
N VAL A 607 0.60 13.53 13.81
CA VAL A 607 0.55 14.97 13.49
C VAL A 607 -0.13 15.67 14.66
N TYR A 608 0.47 16.71 15.23
CA TYR A 608 -0.08 17.34 16.43
C TYR A 608 -0.32 18.84 16.26
N GLU A 609 0.31 19.47 15.26
CA GLU A 609 0.11 20.87 14.90
C GLU A 609 0.03 20.98 13.36
N LEU A 610 -1.13 21.39 12.86
CA LEU A 610 -1.46 21.31 11.44
C LEU A 610 -0.78 22.41 10.60
N THR A 611 -0.44 23.56 11.19
CA THR A 611 0.29 24.61 10.49
C THR A 611 1.73 24.18 10.19
N THR A 612 2.41 23.62 11.19
CA THR A 612 3.77 23.09 11.04
C THR A 612 3.80 21.87 10.12
N PHE A 613 2.76 21.03 10.18
CA PHE A 613 2.63 19.85 9.31
C PHE A 613 2.68 20.20 7.81
N MET A 614 2.17 21.36 7.41
CA MET A 614 2.30 21.81 6.03
C MET A 614 3.77 21.99 5.60
N GLY A 615 4.67 22.33 6.51
CA GLY A 615 6.11 22.58 6.23
C GLY A 615 6.99 21.35 6.31
N GLU A 616 6.49 20.20 6.73
CA GLU A 616 7.30 19.10 7.23
C GLU A 616 7.17 17.78 6.49
N GLY A 617 7.06 17.71 5.26
CA GLY A 617 7.04 16.42 4.61
C GLY A 617 6.21 16.36 3.35
N ASN A 618 6.22 15.19 2.72
CA ASN A 618 5.56 14.99 1.43
C ASN A 618 4.02 14.96 1.52
N ALA A 619 3.47 14.82 2.73
CA ALA A 619 2.00 14.78 2.94
C ALA A 619 1.36 16.18 3.13
N TRP A 620 2.09 17.26 2.95
CA TRP A 620 1.63 18.63 3.14
C TRP A 620 0.33 19.00 2.39
N ARG A 621 0.06 18.33 1.25
CA ARG A 621 -1.17 18.55 0.47
C ARG A 621 -2.44 18.09 1.18
N LEU A 622 -2.34 17.31 2.24
CA LEU A 622 -3.50 16.98 3.07
C LEU A 622 -4.10 18.25 3.71
N VAL A 623 -3.27 19.25 4.02
CA VAL A 623 -3.76 20.53 4.58
C VAL A 623 -4.73 21.20 3.62
N PRO A 624 -4.35 21.65 2.40
CA PRO A 624 -5.31 22.29 1.52
C PRO A 624 -6.44 21.36 1.06
N ASN A 625 -6.21 20.06 0.92
CA ASN A 625 -7.24 19.13 0.45
C ASN A 625 -8.35 18.90 1.49
N TYR A 626 -8.04 18.88 2.79
CA TYR A 626 -9.03 18.65 3.85
C TYR A 626 -9.55 19.94 4.48
N PHE A 627 -8.75 21.01 4.48
CA PHE A 627 -9.10 22.27 5.16
C PHE A 627 -9.36 23.45 4.19
N GLY A 628 -9.37 23.18 2.88
CA GLY A 628 -9.81 24.10 1.85
C GLY A 628 -8.85 25.27 1.56
N GLY A 629 -7.62 25.25 2.08
CA GLY A 629 -6.64 26.31 1.84
C GLY A 629 -5.38 26.17 2.69
N TYR A 630 -4.71 27.29 2.89
CA TYR A 630 -3.37 27.35 3.45
C TYR A 630 -3.29 28.14 4.78
N PRO A 631 -2.28 27.88 5.64
CA PRO A 631 -2.19 28.51 6.96
C PRO A 631 -2.08 30.05 6.97
N TRP A 632 -1.64 30.69 5.89
CA TRP A 632 -1.58 32.14 5.78
C TRP A 632 -2.95 32.81 5.46
N GLN A 633 -3.99 32.00 5.23
CA GLN A 633 -5.36 32.46 5.05
C GLN A 633 -6.07 32.47 6.41
N PRO A 634 -6.56 33.63 6.93
CA PRO A 634 -7.06 33.74 8.31
C PRO A 634 -8.15 32.74 8.68
N GLU A 635 -9.10 32.47 7.77
CA GLU A 635 -10.22 31.55 8.05
C GLU A 635 -9.75 30.08 8.09
N VAL A 636 -8.78 29.71 7.25
CA VAL A 636 -8.17 28.37 7.27
C VAL A 636 -7.34 28.21 8.55
N LYS A 637 -6.54 29.22 8.92
CA LYS A 637 -5.73 29.21 10.12
C LYS A 637 -6.55 28.94 11.39
N LYS A 638 -7.73 29.58 11.51
CA LYS A 638 -8.64 29.33 12.64
C LYS A 638 -9.08 27.86 12.72
N VAL A 639 -9.35 27.23 11.57
CA VAL A 639 -9.72 25.80 11.53
C VAL A 639 -8.53 24.94 11.89
N LEU A 640 -7.34 25.21 11.34
CA LEU A 640 -6.13 24.46 11.66
C LEU A 640 -5.78 24.55 13.15
N ASP A 641 -5.91 25.73 13.76
CA ASP A 641 -5.68 25.92 15.20
C ASP A 641 -6.69 25.13 16.04
N ARG A 642 -7.97 25.17 15.68
CA ARG A 642 -9.02 24.41 16.35
C ARG A 642 -8.78 22.91 16.27
N GLU A 643 -8.31 22.41 15.12
CA GLU A 643 -8.10 20.98 14.86
C GLU A 643 -6.70 20.50 15.29
N SER A 644 -5.82 21.34 15.82
CA SER A 644 -4.47 20.94 16.26
C SER A 644 -4.47 20.45 17.71
N PRO A 645 -4.19 19.15 17.98
CA PRO A 645 -4.16 18.61 19.35
C PRO A 645 -3.18 19.33 20.28
N LEU A 646 -2.09 19.87 19.74
CA LEU A 646 -1.08 20.59 20.52
C LEU A 646 -1.67 21.80 21.27
N ASN A 647 -2.69 22.45 20.69
CA ASN A 647 -3.36 23.60 21.33
C ASN A 647 -4.16 23.21 22.58
N TYR A 648 -4.36 21.92 22.83
CA TYR A 648 -5.05 21.36 23.98
C TYR A 648 -4.15 20.55 24.90
N VAL A 649 -2.82 20.65 24.72
CA VAL A 649 -1.82 19.83 25.42
C VAL A 649 -1.89 19.97 26.94
N GLU A 650 -2.32 21.11 27.46
CA GLU A 650 -2.50 21.34 28.92
C GLU A 650 -3.53 20.38 29.55
N ASN A 651 -4.49 19.92 28.77
CA ASN A 651 -5.54 18.99 29.20
C ASN A 651 -5.07 17.53 29.23
N ILE A 652 -3.97 17.19 28.57
CA ILE A 652 -3.44 15.83 28.53
C ILE A 652 -2.87 15.45 29.88
N ARG A 653 -3.48 14.45 30.53
CA ARG A 653 -3.04 13.89 31.83
C ARG A 653 -2.71 12.40 31.72
N THR A 654 -3.20 11.75 30.70
CA THR A 654 -2.99 10.32 30.43
C THR A 654 -1.49 10.06 30.22
N PRO A 655 -0.89 9.07 30.89
CA PRO A 655 0.45 8.59 30.61
C PRO A 655 0.61 8.22 29.13
N TYR A 656 1.67 8.71 28.49
CA TYR A 656 1.76 8.74 27.05
C TYR A 656 3.13 8.30 26.53
N ILE A 657 3.16 7.32 25.65
CA ILE A 657 4.37 6.95 24.89
C ILE A 657 4.22 7.37 23.43
N ILE A 658 5.26 7.99 22.90
CA ILE A 658 5.30 8.54 21.54
C ILE A 658 6.43 7.88 20.77
N PHE A 659 6.16 7.35 19.59
CA PHE A 659 7.18 6.81 18.68
C PHE A 659 7.28 7.65 17.42
N HIS A 660 8.53 7.87 16.93
CA HIS A 660 8.77 8.52 15.64
C HIS A 660 10.05 8.00 14.98
N GLY A 661 10.01 7.82 13.66
CA GLY A 661 11.20 7.52 12.86
C GLY A 661 12.01 8.80 12.60
N GLU A 662 13.33 8.76 12.77
CA GLU A 662 14.17 9.94 12.55
C GLU A 662 14.19 10.43 11.10
N ASN A 663 13.93 9.53 10.15
CA ASN A 663 13.84 9.84 8.72
C ASN A 663 12.41 9.78 8.21
N ASP A 664 11.44 10.10 9.04
CA ASP A 664 10.05 10.26 8.62
C ASP A 664 9.87 11.60 7.90
N LEU A 665 9.82 11.54 6.58
CA LEU A 665 9.60 12.69 5.71
C LEU A 665 8.14 12.79 5.22
N ARG A 666 7.24 12.06 5.86
CA ARG A 666 5.80 12.18 5.59
C ARG A 666 5.10 13.01 6.66
N THR A 667 5.36 12.70 7.92
CA THR A 667 4.95 13.49 9.09
C THR A 667 6.21 13.79 9.89
N GLY A 668 6.81 14.95 9.72
CA GLY A 668 8.13 15.26 10.25
C GLY A 668 8.28 15.04 11.75
N VAL A 669 9.48 14.64 12.16
CA VAL A 669 9.81 14.27 13.55
C VAL A 669 9.55 15.39 14.55
N ILE A 670 9.56 16.66 14.12
CA ILE A 670 9.29 17.84 14.95
C ILE A 670 7.88 17.80 15.57
N GLN A 671 6.92 17.18 14.91
CA GLN A 671 5.57 17.01 15.46
C GLN A 671 5.62 16.32 16.83
N SER A 672 6.31 15.19 16.92
CA SER A 672 6.48 14.46 18.18
C SER A 672 7.35 15.21 19.20
N GLU A 673 8.35 15.96 18.73
CA GLU A 673 9.19 16.77 19.65
C GLU A 673 8.41 17.92 20.29
N MET A 674 7.52 18.58 19.55
CA MET A 674 6.70 19.66 20.07
C MET A 674 5.79 19.17 21.21
N ILE A 675 5.01 18.12 20.97
CA ILE A 675 4.09 17.59 22.00
C ILE A 675 4.85 16.98 23.19
N TYR A 676 5.96 16.27 22.93
CA TYR A 676 6.80 15.71 23.98
C TYR A 676 7.36 16.79 24.91
N ARG A 677 7.98 17.84 24.35
CA ARG A 677 8.53 18.96 25.14
C ARG A 677 7.44 19.67 25.94
N SER A 678 6.29 19.93 25.31
CA SER A 678 5.16 20.56 26.02
C SER A 678 4.71 19.74 27.23
N LEU A 679 4.54 18.43 27.06
CA LEU A 679 4.14 17.53 28.14
C LEU A 679 5.22 17.44 29.24
N LYS A 680 6.52 17.45 28.89
CA LYS A 680 7.62 17.47 29.85
C LYS A 680 7.63 18.77 30.69
N ILE A 681 7.44 19.92 30.05
CA ILE A 681 7.35 21.23 30.73
C ILE A 681 6.16 21.22 31.69
N LEU A 682 5.03 20.63 31.31
CA LEU A 682 3.84 20.49 32.14
C LEU A 682 3.97 19.41 33.26
N GLY A 683 5.11 18.72 33.36
CA GLY A 683 5.33 17.66 34.35
C GLY A 683 4.49 16.41 34.12
N ARG A 684 4.04 16.14 32.87
CA ARG A 684 3.22 14.99 32.55
C ARG A 684 4.06 13.72 32.34
N PRO A 685 3.52 12.51 32.65
CA PRO A 685 4.20 11.25 32.43
C PRO A 685 4.23 10.92 30.91
N VAL A 686 5.36 11.24 30.28
CA VAL A 686 5.54 11.00 28.83
C VAL A 686 6.92 10.40 28.56
N GLU A 687 6.93 9.39 27.65
CA GLU A 687 8.13 8.83 27.02
C GLU A 687 8.14 9.12 25.53
N TYR A 688 9.32 9.36 24.96
CA TYR A 688 9.50 9.56 23.54
C TYR A 688 10.61 8.65 23.03
N VAL A 689 10.26 7.80 22.08
CA VAL A 689 11.16 6.83 21.43
C VAL A 689 11.39 7.25 19.99
N ARG A 690 12.63 7.54 19.66
CA ARG A 690 13.07 7.80 18.29
C ARG A 690 13.73 6.55 17.72
N HIS A 691 13.31 6.14 16.52
CA HIS A 691 13.93 5.02 15.82
C HIS A 691 14.92 5.54 14.76
N PRO A 692 16.24 5.32 14.95
CA PRO A 692 17.26 5.82 14.04
C PRO A 692 17.05 5.31 12.60
N GLY A 693 17.08 6.24 11.63
CA GLY A 693 16.94 5.95 10.21
C GLY A 693 15.57 5.43 9.76
N ALA A 694 14.62 5.25 10.67
CA ALA A 694 13.28 4.78 10.32
C ALA A 694 12.47 5.86 9.60
N SER A 695 11.71 5.44 8.60
CA SER A 695 10.75 6.28 7.88
C SER A 695 9.34 6.14 8.45
N HIS A 696 8.37 6.75 7.77
CA HIS A 696 6.94 6.60 8.10
C HIS A 696 6.44 5.15 8.04
N GLU A 697 7.11 4.30 7.27
CA GLU A 697 6.73 2.89 7.06
C GLU A 697 7.20 1.93 8.16
N ILE A 698 7.76 2.42 9.26
CA ILE A 698 8.36 1.60 10.32
C ILE A 698 7.48 0.42 10.77
N THR A 699 6.17 0.60 10.93
CA THR A 699 5.28 -0.46 11.41
C THR A 699 4.86 -1.47 10.34
N ARG A 700 5.03 -1.15 9.05
CA ARG A 700 4.59 -1.98 7.92
C ARG A 700 5.74 -2.72 7.23
N SER A 701 6.76 -1.98 6.83
CA SER A 701 7.88 -2.49 6.05
C SER A 701 9.25 -1.96 6.50
N GLY A 702 9.31 -1.30 7.66
CA GLY A 702 10.55 -0.81 8.26
C GLY A 702 11.44 -1.94 8.78
N ASN A 703 12.56 -1.55 9.42
CA ASN A 703 13.48 -2.49 10.03
C ASN A 703 12.77 -3.41 11.02
N ASN A 704 12.90 -4.73 10.85
CA ASN A 704 12.12 -5.72 11.59
C ASN A 704 12.44 -5.72 13.10
N ARG A 705 13.68 -5.41 13.47
CA ARG A 705 14.07 -5.28 14.87
C ARG A 705 13.42 -4.07 15.53
N GLN A 706 13.37 -2.93 14.83
CA GLN A 706 12.67 -1.73 15.31
C GLN A 706 11.16 -1.94 15.38
N ARG A 707 10.56 -2.71 14.47
CA ARG A 707 9.15 -3.10 14.54
C ARG A 707 8.84 -3.92 15.79
N MET A 708 9.69 -4.88 16.12
CA MET A 708 9.56 -5.67 17.36
C MET A 708 9.77 -4.80 18.60
N ASP A 709 10.79 -3.93 18.61
CA ASP A 709 11.08 -3.00 19.72
C ASP A 709 9.86 -2.11 20.00
N GLN A 710 9.24 -1.56 18.96
CA GLN A 710 8.05 -0.71 19.13
C GLN A 710 6.87 -1.46 19.75
N MET A 711 6.56 -2.68 19.28
CA MET A 711 5.48 -3.48 19.86
C MET A 711 5.76 -3.86 21.32
N LEU A 712 7.00 -4.25 21.63
CA LEU A 712 7.39 -4.63 22.97
C LEU A 712 7.34 -3.44 23.94
N ARG A 713 7.86 -2.27 23.54
CA ARG A 713 7.79 -1.06 24.37
C ARG A 713 6.36 -0.58 24.56
N THR A 714 5.52 -0.65 23.52
CA THR A 714 4.10 -0.29 23.65
C THR A 714 3.43 -1.15 24.72
N LEU A 715 3.62 -2.47 24.67
CA LEU A 715 3.04 -3.37 25.66
C LEU A 715 3.63 -3.19 27.06
N GLU A 716 4.96 -3.10 27.17
CA GLU A 716 5.63 -2.88 28.45
C GLU A 716 5.12 -1.59 29.10
N PHE A 717 4.99 -0.49 28.32
CA PHE A 717 4.45 0.77 28.81
C PHE A 717 2.98 0.64 29.23
N PHE A 718 2.16 -0.09 28.46
CA PHE A 718 0.76 -0.33 28.83
C PHE A 718 0.64 -1.14 30.13
N GLU A 719 1.44 -2.19 30.30
CA GLU A 719 1.41 -3.06 31.48
C GLU A 719 1.82 -2.36 32.79
N ARG A 720 2.48 -1.17 32.73
CA ARG A 720 2.75 -0.34 33.91
C ARG A 720 1.46 0.26 34.51
N TYR A 721 0.44 0.51 33.66
CA TYR A 721 -0.78 1.23 34.06
C TYR A 721 -2.03 0.35 33.99
N ILE A 722 -2.08 -0.57 33.06
CA ILE A 722 -3.16 -1.54 32.90
C ILE A 722 -2.56 -2.94 32.70
N LYS A 723 -3.01 -3.90 33.48
CA LYS A 723 -2.60 -5.31 33.30
C LYS A 723 -3.74 -6.09 32.63
N PRO A 724 -3.45 -7.06 31.72
CA PRO A 724 -4.46 -7.85 31.04
C PRO A 724 -5.32 -8.72 31.97
#